data_f3bece737b76885d532e46e805c08456
#
_entry.id   f3bece737b76885d532e46e805c08456
#
_cell.length_a   1.000
_cell.length_b   1.000
_cell.length_c   1.000
_cell.angle_alpha   90.00
_cell.angle_beta   90.00
_cell.angle_gamma   90.00
#
_symmetry.space_group_name_H-M   'P 1'
#
loop_
_entity.id
_entity.type
_entity.pdbx_description
1 polymer ?
#
loop_
_entity_poly.entity_id
_entity_poly.type
_entity_poly.pdbx_seq_one_letter_code
_entity_poly.pdbx_strand_id
1 'polypeptide(L)'
;MFIRHTFLVPALFALLAAMPAHAEAPKPASTPAAATASDKPYGEWKKTLKETEKLAGFFNVYRKRENLYVEIKPAQLKMPFLSIVSCARGIGQNGLLGGLPIDDRTLQFERVGDHVLLVQVNERFTTPKGTPIDAARDLSIGNSVLASLKIESEQDSTHALLVDLAPVLVSDITDLGEAMHAALGKSVRLDNSRSALGKAKNFPDNTELEALLTWTPSDRTGLDVSAVPDERFIPITVHYSFSKLPEVPMAPRYADDRVGYFLSAQKDFSRDEKDSFFMRYIHRWRLEKRDPSAAMSEPVKPIVYYVDKTVPEKFRPWVKEAIEKWQVAFEGAGFKNAIIAKDAPGDSTFDPEDVRYSTIRWITSSEPVFGAIGPSRIDPRTGEILDADILFEASMFQSYRNLYRRITTAQELEEGALPQLKIQRDWAHASERNAAGMTARCDLATAASDAGALLGMTLKMDGTLPPGSPVPDEYLHPAVVWAVMHEVGHTLGLRHNFRSSTSTPAPKLQDVAWTTEHGLYSSVMEYPTPNISYDRAKQGQYWTSGAGTYDKWAIRFGYAPSGAAAADQDVAFATRIADESLQPGHEYSTDEDTYPADAPDPRSNIFDLGDDPLGYAKGRTDYLAKLWRDDRFESRVVGDTGDLTALKRAMDTLVLQYGQAAGMAVKYLGGSYISRVHKGQPGEVDPVVPVAAARQREALDFLSQKVWAADAFNASPKLLQRLSPEHWSHWGTPNPFGVRADYALHDRALVLQAAMLRASLAPALLTRMREAESRSADSYRVAEHFDRLTKALWGEVGGLPTALKPLEGTSTRREIQRVYVDQLANMITSPMPGTPDDARGLARLQLQRIDGRCARTLLVPTLGDNTRAHLLEARARVKRALEAGSQVETAPLR
;
A
#
# COMPACT_ATOMS: atom_id res chain seq x y z
N MET A 1 26.31 13.01 -16.72
CA MET A 1 27.77 12.91 -17.01
C MET A 1 27.99 11.58 -17.72
N PHE A 2 28.26 11.66 -19.03
CA PHE A 2 28.35 10.49 -19.88
C PHE A 2 29.69 9.80 -19.66
N ILE A 3 29.67 8.52 -19.24
CA ILE A 3 30.86 7.67 -19.27
C ILE A 3 30.81 6.86 -20.58
N ARG A 4 31.70 7.19 -21.51
CA ARG A 4 31.95 6.39 -22.71
C ARG A 4 32.68 5.10 -22.27
N HIS A 5 32.09 3.96 -22.45
CA HIS A 5 32.81 2.69 -22.50
C HIS A 5 33.09 2.33 -23.94
N THR A 6 34.35 2.39 -24.24
CA THR A 6 34.95 1.93 -25.51
C THR A 6 35.01 0.39 -25.48
N PHE A 7 34.26 -0.25 -26.33
CA PHE A 7 34.38 -1.70 -26.54
C PHE A 7 35.57 -1.99 -27.43
N LEU A 8 36.59 -2.65 -26.90
CA LEU A 8 37.63 -3.33 -27.67
C LEU A 8 37.13 -4.71 -28.05
N VAL A 9 36.98 -4.97 -29.33
CA VAL A 9 36.74 -6.30 -29.91
C VAL A 9 38.10 -6.93 -30.17
N PRO A 10 38.46 -8.11 -29.66
CA PRO A 10 39.60 -8.85 -30.13
C PRO A 10 39.15 -9.74 -31.32
N ALA A 11 39.72 -9.49 -32.47
CA ALA A 11 39.66 -10.37 -33.61
C ALA A 11 40.47 -11.66 -33.33
N LEU A 12 39.78 -12.83 -33.34
CA LEU A 12 40.43 -14.13 -33.25
C LEU A 12 40.67 -14.66 -34.68
N PHE A 13 41.92 -14.62 -35.11
CA PHE A 13 42.36 -15.31 -36.33
C PHE A 13 42.45 -16.81 -36.09
N ALA A 14 41.81 -17.58 -36.97
CA ALA A 14 41.90 -19.03 -36.99
C ALA A 14 43.20 -19.51 -37.62
N LEU A 15 43.97 -20.32 -36.91
CA LEU A 15 45.05 -21.11 -37.46
C LEU A 15 44.50 -22.50 -37.84
N LEU A 16 44.46 -22.79 -39.15
CA LEU A 16 44.26 -24.17 -39.65
C LEU A 16 45.59 -24.90 -39.57
N ALA A 17 45.62 -25.96 -38.74
CA ALA A 17 46.66 -27.00 -38.83
C ALA A 17 46.05 -28.27 -39.40
N ALA A 18 46.50 -28.69 -40.52
CA ALA A 18 46.15 -29.95 -41.19
C ALA A 18 46.72 -31.18 -40.44
N MET A 19 45.92 -32.20 -40.22
CA MET A 19 46.39 -33.57 -39.91
C MET A 19 45.79 -34.56 -40.91
N PRO A 20 46.55 -35.61 -41.27
CA PRO A 20 46.25 -36.48 -42.41
C PRO A 20 45.16 -37.50 -42.09
N ALA A 21 44.31 -37.76 -43.08
CA ALA A 21 43.29 -38.75 -43.07
C ALA A 21 43.86 -40.16 -43.23
N HIS A 22 43.59 -41.07 -42.31
CA HIS A 22 43.68 -42.51 -42.55
C HIS A 22 42.27 -43.00 -42.86
N ALA A 23 42.06 -43.42 -44.10
CA ALA A 23 40.87 -44.09 -44.57
C ALA A 23 40.94 -45.58 -44.23
N GLU A 24 40.04 -46.07 -43.44
CA GLU A 24 39.77 -47.51 -43.26
C GLU A 24 38.51 -47.90 -44.05
N ALA A 25 38.60 -48.98 -44.78
CA ALA A 25 37.58 -49.47 -45.71
C ALA A 25 36.33 -49.94 -44.99
N PRO A 26 35.13 -49.84 -45.61
CA PRO A 26 33.88 -50.27 -44.98
C PRO A 26 33.69 -51.76 -45.01
N LYS A 27 33.29 -52.34 -43.85
CA LYS A 27 32.78 -53.73 -43.76
C LYS A 27 31.36 -53.82 -44.33
N PRO A 28 30.95 -54.97 -44.90
CA PRO A 28 29.67 -55.07 -45.57
C PRO A 28 28.50 -55.06 -44.59
N ALA A 29 27.39 -54.35 -45.02
CA ALA A 29 26.13 -54.20 -44.31
C ALA A 29 25.51 -55.57 -43.97
N SER A 30 25.25 -55.81 -42.71
CA SER A 30 24.32 -56.80 -42.22
C SER A 30 22.88 -56.39 -42.49
N THR A 31 22.09 -57.31 -42.99
CA THR A 31 20.64 -57.23 -43.29
C THR A 31 19.87 -56.69 -42.09
N PRO A 32 18.90 -55.74 -42.30
CA PRO A 32 18.09 -55.24 -41.20
C PRO A 32 17.22 -56.38 -40.64
N ALA A 33 17.41 -56.67 -39.37
CA ALA A 33 16.43 -57.43 -38.61
C ALA A 33 15.12 -56.64 -38.53
N ALA A 34 14.01 -57.38 -38.74
CA ALA A 34 12.68 -56.79 -38.68
C ALA A 34 12.49 -55.98 -37.35
N ALA A 35 12.10 -54.73 -37.50
CA ALA A 35 11.75 -53.88 -36.39
C ALA A 35 10.58 -54.49 -35.61
N THR A 36 10.85 -55.01 -34.44
CA THR A 36 9.84 -55.37 -33.45
C THR A 36 9.29 -54.11 -32.81
N ALA A 37 8.01 -54.05 -32.82
CA ALA A 37 7.08 -53.10 -32.17
C ALA A 37 7.66 -51.99 -31.23
N SER A 38 7.40 -50.77 -31.65
CA SER A 38 7.29 -49.51 -30.87
C SER A 38 8.45 -49.19 -29.93
N ASP A 39 9.49 -48.59 -30.48
CA ASP A 39 10.33 -47.62 -29.76
C ASP A 39 9.57 -46.26 -29.66
N LYS A 40 8.47 -46.25 -28.90
CA LYS A 40 7.87 -44.98 -28.53
C LYS A 40 8.80 -44.33 -27.50
N PRO A 41 9.22 -43.09 -27.70
CA PRO A 41 10.15 -42.44 -26.78
C PRO A 41 9.51 -42.17 -25.40
N TYR A 42 8.21 -42.43 -25.24
CA TYR A 42 7.43 -42.16 -24.03
C TYR A 42 6.79 -43.42 -23.46
N GLY A 43 6.43 -43.36 -22.17
CA GLY A 43 5.68 -44.42 -21.49
C GLY A 43 4.32 -44.68 -22.13
N GLU A 44 3.80 -45.92 -21.99
CA GLU A 44 2.45 -46.26 -22.44
C GLU A 44 1.39 -45.52 -21.62
N TRP A 45 0.47 -44.80 -22.26
CA TRP A 45 -0.55 -43.95 -21.63
C TRP A 45 -1.34 -44.65 -20.52
N LYS A 46 -1.90 -45.82 -20.83
CA LYS A 46 -2.67 -46.61 -19.85
C LYS A 46 -1.82 -47.09 -18.67
N LYS A 47 -0.55 -47.34 -18.89
CA LYS A 47 0.37 -47.81 -17.85
C LYS A 47 0.81 -46.68 -16.96
N THR A 48 1.10 -45.51 -17.51
CA THR A 48 1.45 -44.29 -16.75
C THR A 48 0.29 -43.86 -15.84
N LEU A 49 -0.95 -43.89 -16.37
CA LEU A 49 -2.15 -43.52 -15.62
C LEU A 49 -2.75 -44.64 -14.76
N LYS A 50 -2.09 -45.81 -14.68
CA LYS A 50 -2.56 -46.87 -13.79
C LYS A 50 -2.52 -46.43 -12.34
N GLU A 51 -3.63 -46.60 -11.61
CA GLU A 51 -3.78 -46.21 -10.19
C GLU A 51 -3.68 -44.71 -9.94
N THR A 52 -4.04 -43.87 -10.93
CA THR A 52 -4.21 -42.42 -10.76
C THR A 52 -5.66 -42.08 -10.46
N GLU A 53 -5.88 -41.05 -9.66
CA GLU A 53 -7.17 -40.36 -9.51
C GLU A 53 -7.28 -39.29 -10.59
N LYS A 54 -8.34 -39.36 -11.41
CA LYS A 54 -8.61 -38.32 -12.43
C LYS A 54 -9.50 -37.22 -11.90
N LEU A 55 -9.04 -35.98 -11.99
CA LEU A 55 -9.79 -34.76 -11.76
C LEU A 55 -10.03 -34.07 -13.12
N ALA A 56 -11.29 -34.09 -13.60
CA ALA A 56 -11.64 -33.49 -14.88
C ALA A 56 -11.99 -32.01 -14.71
N GLY A 57 -11.53 -31.14 -15.61
CA GLY A 57 -11.80 -29.71 -15.61
C GLY A 57 -11.07 -28.96 -16.71
N PHE A 58 -10.62 -27.72 -16.46
CA PHE A 58 -9.91 -26.88 -17.43
C PHE A 58 -8.70 -27.61 -18.03
N PHE A 59 -7.80 -28.12 -17.19
CA PHE A 59 -6.83 -29.14 -17.55
C PHE A 59 -7.26 -30.46 -16.89
N ASN A 60 -7.25 -31.60 -17.60
CA ASN A 60 -7.40 -32.88 -16.91
C ASN A 60 -6.15 -33.15 -16.07
N VAL A 61 -6.33 -33.38 -14.79
CA VAL A 61 -5.26 -33.68 -13.84
C VAL A 61 -5.39 -35.13 -13.36
N TYR A 62 -4.27 -35.82 -13.24
CA TYR A 62 -4.21 -37.20 -12.72
C TYR A 62 -3.22 -37.25 -11.56
N ARG A 63 -3.72 -37.55 -10.37
CA ARG A 63 -2.90 -37.65 -9.16
C ARG A 63 -2.51 -39.05 -8.82
N LYS A 64 -1.23 -39.26 -8.53
CA LYS A 64 -0.70 -40.51 -8.06
C LYS A 64 0.42 -40.32 -7.06
N ARG A 65 0.10 -40.42 -5.75
CA ARG A 65 1.07 -40.21 -4.68
C ARG A 65 1.72 -38.82 -4.79
N GLU A 66 3.01 -38.75 -5.11
CA GLU A 66 3.82 -37.56 -5.25
C GLU A 66 3.85 -36.99 -6.68
N ASN A 67 3.24 -37.67 -7.67
CA ASN A 67 3.15 -37.18 -9.03
C ASN A 67 1.81 -36.49 -9.29
N LEU A 68 1.85 -35.46 -10.09
CA LEU A 68 0.68 -34.70 -10.55
C LEU A 68 0.76 -34.54 -12.07
N TYR A 69 0.20 -35.51 -12.79
CA TYR A 69 0.19 -35.46 -14.25
C TYR A 69 -0.89 -34.53 -14.76
N VAL A 70 -0.50 -33.63 -15.69
CA VAL A 70 -1.40 -32.77 -16.42
C VAL A 70 -1.51 -33.21 -17.85
N GLU A 71 -2.75 -33.45 -18.34
CA GLU A 71 -3.05 -33.74 -19.73
C GLU A 71 -3.15 -32.44 -20.53
N ILE A 72 -2.28 -32.27 -21.50
CA ILE A 72 -2.25 -31.08 -22.39
C ILE A 72 -2.69 -31.56 -23.78
N LYS A 73 -3.89 -31.08 -24.19
CA LYS A 73 -4.43 -31.40 -25.54
C LYS A 73 -3.72 -30.53 -26.57
N PRO A 74 -3.66 -30.95 -27.84
CA PRO A 74 -3.04 -30.16 -28.92
C PRO A 74 -3.57 -28.73 -29.00
N ALA A 75 -4.88 -28.51 -28.79
CA ALA A 75 -5.50 -27.20 -28.80
C ALA A 75 -5.12 -26.32 -27.58
N GLN A 76 -4.54 -26.90 -26.54
CA GLN A 76 -4.08 -26.19 -25.34
C GLN A 76 -2.60 -25.79 -25.43
N LEU A 77 -1.86 -26.33 -26.44
CA LEU A 77 -0.50 -25.85 -26.71
C LEU A 77 -0.53 -24.44 -27.30
N LYS A 78 0.33 -23.55 -26.75
CA LYS A 78 0.39 -22.13 -27.06
C LYS A 78 -0.93 -21.37 -26.79
N MET A 79 -1.83 -21.95 -26.01
CA MET A 79 -3.02 -21.28 -25.51
C MET A 79 -2.65 -20.57 -24.20
N PRO A 80 -2.74 -19.24 -24.13
CA PRO A 80 -2.46 -18.51 -22.88
C PRO A 80 -3.56 -18.74 -21.85
N PHE A 81 -3.14 -18.87 -20.58
CA PHE A 81 -4.03 -18.96 -19.42
C PHE A 81 -3.45 -18.16 -18.26
N LEU A 82 -4.31 -17.71 -17.34
CA LEU A 82 -3.86 -17.03 -16.12
C LEU A 82 -3.33 -18.06 -15.10
N SER A 83 -2.24 -17.72 -14.45
CA SER A 83 -1.73 -18.37 -13.25
C SER A 83 -1.73 -17.36 -12.13
N ILE A 84 -2.72 -17.42 -11.25
CA ILE A 84 -2.80 -16.64 -10.04
C ILE A 84 -2.20 -17.45 -8.91
N VAL A 85 -1.20 -16.91 -8.23
CA VAL A 85 -0.56 -17.59 -7.11
C VAL A 85 -0.83 -16.83 -5.83
N SER A 86 -1.33 -17.54 -4.83
CA SER A 86 -1.64 -16.98 -3.53
C SER A 86 -1.12 -17.86 -2.38
N CYS A 87 -1.04 -17.29 -1.21
CA CYS A 87 -0.76 -18.01 0.03
C CYS A 87 -2.06 -18.66 0.53
N ALA A 88 -2.28 -19.96 0.29
CA ALA A 88 -3.45 -20.64 0.83
C ALA A 88 -3.42 -20.73 2.35
N ARG A 89 -2.23 -20.92 2.94
CA ARG A 89 -1.98 -20.87 4.38
C ARG A 89 -0.59 -20.32 4.64
N GLY A 90 -0.55 -19.20 5.33
CA GLY A 90 0.66 -18.62 5.89
C GLY A 90 0.85 -18.99 7.36
N ILE A 91 1.68 -18.23 8.04
CA ILE A 91 1.94 -18.39 9.49
C ILE A 91 1.10 -17.44 10.36
N GLY A 92 0.35 -16.53 9.76
CA GLY A 92 -0.46 -15.56 10.52
C GLY A 92 0.35 -14.44 11.17
N GLN A 93 1.61 -14.22 10.76
CA GLN A 93 2.54 -13.23 11.33
C GLN A 93 3.46 -12.65 10.23
N ASN A 94 4.04 -11.47 10.45
CA ASN A 94 5.00 -10.81 9.54
C ASN A 94 4.48 -10.64 8.10
N GLY A 95 3.17 -10.48 7.89
CA GLY A 95 2.57 -10.34 6.57
C GLY A 95 2.47 -11.65 5.77
N LEU A 96 2.87 -12.81 6.35
CA LEU A 96 2.74 -14.12 5.73
C LEU A 96 1.38 -14.73 6.11
N LEU A 97 0.32 -14.23 5.48
CA LEU A 97 -1.08 -14.54 5.82
C LEU A 97 -1.75 -15.34 4.71
N GLY A 98 -2.72 -16.18 5.11
CA GLY A 98 -3.56 -16.90 4.15
C GLY A 98 -4.40 -15.95 3.29
N GLY A 99 -4.52 -16.26 1.99
CA GLY A 99 -5.28 -15.49 1.02
C GLY A 99 -4.51 -14.35 0.33
N LEU A 100 -3.29 -14.01 0.79
CA LEU A 100 -2.51 -12.95 0.14
C LEU A 100 -2.02 -13.37 -1.25
N PRO A 101 -2.09 -12.49 -2.26
CA PRO A 101 -1.50 -12.72 -3.57
C PRO A 101 0.03 -12.79 -3.45
N ILE A 102 0.63 -13.73 -4.17
CA ILE A 102 2.09 -13.90 -4.29
C ILE A 102 2.54 -13.44 -5.67
N ASP A 103 1.88 -13.92 -6.73
CA ASP A 103 2.28 -13.66 -8.11
C ASP A 103 1.12 -13.90 -9.09
N ASP A 104 1.04 -13.09 -10.14
CA ASP A 104 0.07 -13.21 -11.22
C ASP A 104 0.81 -13.25 -12.56
N ARG A 105 0.57 -14.30 -13.35
CA ARG A 105 1.26 -14.51 -14.63
C ARG A 105 0.30 -15.00 -15.70
N THR A 106 0.57 -14.64 -16.95
CA THR A 106 0.00 -15.35 -18.08
C THR A 106 0.99 -16.40 -18.54
N LEU A 107 0.56 -17.65 -18.53
CA LEU A 107 1.37 -18.80 -18.88
C LEU A 107 0.83 -19.48 -20.15
N GLN A 108 1.70 -20.26 -20.80
CA GLN A 108 1.31 -21.20 -21.87
C GLN A 108 2.22 -22.41 -21.86
N PHE A 109 1.74 -23.53 -22.43
CA PHE A 109 2.53 -24.72 -22.67
C PHE A 109 3.04 -24.74 -24.12
N GLU A 110 4.34 -24.99 -24.32
CA GLU A 110 4.93 -25.13 -25.65
C GLU A 110 5.70 -26.48 -25.79
N ARG A 111 5.41 -27.27 -26.84
CA ARG A 111 6.16 -28.47 -27.11
C ARG A 111 7.46 -28.16 -27.86
N VAL A 112 8.57 -28.65 -27.33
CA VAL A 112 9.90 -28.59 -27.96
C VAL A 112 10.55 -29.97 -27.88
N GLY A 113 10.53 -30.68 -28.99
CA GLY A 113 11.01 -32.08 -29.01
C GLY A 113 10.25 -32.97 -28.03
N ASP A 114 11.00 -33.59 -27.11
CA ASP A 114 10.49 -34.51 -26.09
C ASP A 114 10.10 -33.80 -24.76
N HIS A 115 10.01 -32.48 -24.79
CA HIS A 115 9.67 -31.67 -23.62
C HIS A 115 8.49 -30.78 -23.91
N VAL A 116 7.78 -30.42 -22.84
CA VAL A 116 6.82 -29.31 -22.81
C VAL A 116 7.40 -28.22 -21.91
N LEU A 117 7.58 -27.04 -22.46
CA LEU A 117 8.01 -25.86 -21.71
C LEU A 117 6.79 -25.20 -21.07
N LEU A 118 6.91 -24.83 -19.80
CA LEU A 118 6.00 -23.89 -19.14
C LEU A 118 6.56 -22.49 -19.34
N VAL A 119 5.87 -21.67 -20.10
CA VAL A 119 6.35 -20.39 -20.60
C VAL A 119 5.50 -19.25 -20.05
N GLN A 120 6.13 -18.24 -19.47
CA GLN A 120 5.48 -16.97 -19.12
C GLN A 120 5.45 -16.08 -20.35
N VAL A 121 4.25 -15.67 -20.75
CA VAL A 121 4.03 -14.79 -21.89
C VAL A 121 4.40 -13.37 -21.53
N ASN A 122 5.17 -12.71 -22.38
CA ASN A 122 5.50 -11.29 -22.21
C ASN A 122 4.37 -10.40 -22.77
N GLU A 123 3.42 -10.07 -21.89
CA GLU A 123 2.26 -9.25 -22.25
C GLU A 123 2.54 -7.73 -22.22
N ARG A 124 3.72 -7.32 -21.74
CA ARG A 124 4.10 -5.91 -21.64
C ARG A 124 4.30 -5.25 -23.02
N PHE A 125 4.53 -6.07 -24.04
CA PHE A 125 4.86 -5.59 -25.39
C PHE A 125 3.95 -6.24 -26.41
N THR A 126 3.27 -5.42 -27.19
CA THR A 126 2.32 -5.88 -28.19
C THR A 126 2.57 -5.25 -29.56
N THR A 127 2.07 -5.90 -30.59
CA THR A 127 2.12 -5.48 -31.99
C THR A 127 0.95 -6.13 -32.73
N PRO A 128 0.44 -5.53 -33.82
CA PRO A 128 -0.54 -6.21 -34.67
C PRO A 128 0.09 -7.45 -35.32
N LYS A 129 -0.51 -8.59 -35.15
CA LYS A 129 -0.02 -9.88 -35.61
C LYS A 129 0.22 -9.93 -37.12
N GLY A 130 1.33 -10.54 -37.53
CA GLY A 130 1.71 -10.72 -38.92
C GLY A 130 2.23 -9.47 -39.65
N THR A 131 2.48 -8.40 -38.92
CA THR A 131 3.09 -7.17 -39.49
C THR A 131 4.61 -7.20 -39.41
N PRO A 132 5.34 -6.38 -40.19
CA PRO A 132 6.79 -6.28 -40.07
C PRO A 132 7.27 -5.90 -38.67
N ILE A 133 6.53 -5.05 -37.94
CA ILE A 133 6.89 -4.69 -36.55
C ILE A 133 6.66 -5.84 -35.58
N ASP A 134 5.70 -6.74 -35.83
CA ASP A 134 5.52 -7.96 -35.06
C ASP A 134 6.74 -8.89 -35.20
N ALA A 135 7.22 -9.07 -36.43
CA ALA A 135 8.45 -9.83 -36.68
C ALA A 135 9.68 -9.19 -36.01
N ALA A 136 9.80 -7.86 -36.03
CA ALA A 136 10.88 -7.14 -35.37
C ALA A 136 10.82 -7.27 -33.84
N ARG A 137 9.61 -7.22 -33.26
CA ARG A 137 9.40 -7.45 -31.83
C ARG A 137 9.83 -8.86 -31.43
N ASP A 138 9.46 -9.89 -32.20
CA ASP A 138 9.80 -11.29 -31.92
C ASP A 138 11.31 -11.57 -31.98
N LEU A 139 12.08 -10.77 -32.74
CA LEU A 139 13.55 -10.85 -32.74
C LEU A 139 14.20 -10.27 -31.49
N SER A 140 13.52 -9.37 -30.79
CA SER A 140 14.13 -8.57 -29.69
C SER A 140 13.54 -8.87 -28.33
N ILE A 141 12.30 -9.34 -28.26
CA ILE A 141 11.52 -9.49 -27.03
C ILE A 141 10.96 -10.91 -26.97
N GLY A 142 11.48 -11.68 -26.01
CA GLY A 142 11.07 -13.07 -25.79
C GLY A 142 10.14 -13.27 -24.60
N ASN A 143 9.62 -14.46 -24.51
CA ASN A 143 8.95 -15.01 -23.34
C ASN A 143 9.97 -15.61 -22.35
N SER A 144 9.58 -15.81 -21.10
CA SER A 144 10.42 -16.50 -20.10
C SER A 144 10.03 -17.96 -19.97
N VAL A 145 11.01 -18.86 -20.08
CA VAL A 145 10.80 -20.29 -19.80
C VAL A 145 10.95 -20.52 -18.30
N LEU A 146 9.86 -20.90 -17.64
CA LEU A 146 9.84 -21.13 -16.19
C LEU A 146 10.25 -22.56 -15.84
N ALA A 147 9.86 -23.53 -16.67
CA ALA A 147 10.22 -24.94 -16.47
C ALA A 147 10.24 -25.69 -17.80
N SER A 148 11.02 -26.76 -17.84
CA SER A 148 11.08 -27.73 -18.94
C SER A 148 10.62 -29.08 -18.41
N LEU A 149 9.45 -29.54 -18.83
CA LEU A 149 8.79 -30.74 -18.35
C LEU A 149 9.00 -31.88 -19.39
N LYS A 150 9.46 -33.03 -18.95
CA LYS A 150 9.58 -34.19 -19.81
C LYS A 150 8.18 -34.71 -20.18
N ILE A 151 7.98 -35.12 -21.44
CA ILE A 151 6.76 -35.81 -21.86
C ILE A 151 6.82 -37.25 -21.29
N GLU A 152 5.93 -37.55 -20.34
CA GLU A 152 5.82 -38.86 -19.71
C GLU A 152 5.08 -39.85 -20.61
N SER A 153 4.08 -39.37 -21.36
CA SER A 153 3.31 -40.15 -22.30
C SER A 153 2.62 -39.29 -23.35
N GLU A 154 2.38 -39.82 -24.53
CA GLU A 154 1.54 -39.25 -25.59
C GLU A 154 0.40 -40.19 -25.92
N GLN A 155 -0.85 -39.70 -25.97
CA GLN A 155 -2.02 -40.48 -26.29
C GLN A 155 -2.15 -40.70 -27.82
N ASP A 156 -2.15 -41.95 -28.27
CA ASP A 156 -2.14 -42.29 -29.71
C ASP A 156 -3.31 -41.73 -30.51
N SER A 157 -4.51 -41.64 -29.91
CA SER A 157 -5.73 -41.23 -30.59
C SER A 157 -5.97 -39.73 -30.64
N THR A 158 -5.50 -38.99 -29.62
CA THR A 158 -5.80 -37.57 -29.46
C THR A 158 -4.54 -36.71 -29.53
N HIS A 159 -3.34 -37.29 -29.50
CA HIS A 159 -2.04 -36.63 -29.38
C HIS A 159 -1.93 -35.72 -28.15
N ALA A 160 -2.75 -35.97 -27.13
CA ALA A 160 -2.62 -35.28 -25.84
C ALA A 160 -1.32 -35.72 -25.16
N LEU A 161 -0.64 -34.75 -24.55
CA LEU A 161 0.62 -34.97 -23.85
C LEU A 161 0.36 -35.06 -22.35
N LEU A 162 1.14 -35.92 -21.68
CA LEU A 162 1.13 -36.05 -20.24
C LEU A 162 2.47 -35.57 -19.69
N VAL A 163 2.45 -34.61 -18.77
CA VAL A 163 3.63 -34.07 -18.08
C VAL A 163 3.41 -34.09 -16.57
N ASP A 164 4.49 -34.33 -15.80
CA ASP A 164 4.42 -34.23 -14.33
C ASP A 164 4.74 -32.82 -13.88
N LEU A 165 3.76 -32.14 -13.27
CA LEU A 165 3.90 -30.76 -12.78
C LEU A 165 4.39 -30.69 -11.33
N ALA A 166 4.40 -31.79 -10.59
CA ALA A 166 4.77 -31.87 -9.19
C ALA A 166 6.13 -31.19 -8.86
N PRO A 167 7.22 -31.47 -9.62
CA PRO A 167 8.53 -30.88 -9.36
C PRO A 167 8.54 -29.33 -9.48
N VAL A 168 7.65 -28.77 -10.31
CA VAL A 168 7.51 -27.33 -10.49
C VAL A 168 6.76 -26.70 -9.32
N LEU A 169 5.65 -27.31 -8.91
CA LEU A 169 4.83 -26.82 -7.82
C LEU A 169 5.55 -26.87 -6.46
N VAL A 170 6.39 -27.91 -6.26
CA VAL A 170 7.19 -28.10 -5.03
C VAL A 170 8.58 -27.46 -5.17
N SER A 171 8.64 -26.30 -5.84
CA SER A 171 9.85 -25.49 -5.99
C SER A 171 9.53 -24.02 -5.69
N ASP A 172 10.56 -23.19 -5.62
CA ASP A 172 10.39 -21.73 -5.46
C ASP A 172 10.20 -21.02 -6.81
N ILE A 173 9.26 -21.52 -7.62
CA ILE A 173 8.96 -20.92 -8.94
C ILE A 173 8.38 -19.51 -8.84
N THR A 174 7.88 -19.14 -7.68
CA THR A 174 7.22 -17.85 -7.42
C THR A 174 8.15 -16.82 -6.80
N ASP A 175 9.41 -17.17 -6.53
CA ASP A 175 10.35 -16.30 -5.82
C ASP A 175 9.86 -15.91 -4.40
N LEU A 176 9.14 -16.85 -3.76
CA LEU A 176 8.60 -16.64 -2.42
C LEU A 176 9.72 -16.48 -1.36
N GLY A 177 10.89 -17.08 -1.61
CA GLY A 177 12.04 -16.94 -0.74
C GLY A 177 12.49 -15.48 -0.56
N GLU A 178 12.44 -14.66 -1.63
CA GLU A 178 12.75 -13.23 -1.56
C GLU A 178 11.64 -12.46 -0.83
N ALA A 179 10.37 -12.79 -1.08
CA ALA A 179 9.25 -12.18 -0.35
C ALA A 179 9.33 -12.48 1.16
N MET A 180 9.71 -13.71 1.53
CA MET A 180 9.93 -14.10 2.92
C MET A 180 11.17 -13.41 3.52
N HIS A 181 12.24 -13.20 2.73
CA HIS A 181 13.40 -12.42 3.18
C HIS A 181 12.98 -10.99 3.56
N ALA A 182 12.19 -10.34 2.72
CA ALA A 182 11.67 -9.01 3.01
C ALA A 182 10.76 -8.99 4.26
N ALA A 183 9.92 -10.00 4.44
CA ALA A 183 9.00 -10.09 5.56
C ALA A 183 9.68 -10.39 6.90
N LEU A 184 10.71 -11.25 6.90
CA LEU A 184 11.37 -11.74 8.11
C LEU A 184 12.69 -11.01 8.43
N GLY A 185 13.23 -10.22 7.50
CA GLY A 185 14.57 -9.63 7.60
C GLY A 185 15.70 -10.69 7.62
N LYS A 186 15.42 -11.91 7.17
CA LYS A 186 16.32 -13.06 7.18
C LYS A 186 16.22 -13.86 5.89
N SER A 187 17.36 -14.24 5.33
CA SER A 187 17.36 -15.16 4.19
C SER A 187 16.81 -16.53 4.59
N VAL A 188 15.98 -17.10 3.75
CA VAL A 188 15.39 -18.43 3.95
C VAL A 188 15.75 -19.36 2.79
N ARG A 189 15.70 -20.65 3.01
CA ARG A 189 15.93 -21.68 1.99
C ARG A 189 14.79 -22.70 2.01
N LEU A 190 14.29 -23.05 0.83
CA LEU A 190 13.30 -24.12 0.67
C LEU A 190 13.89 -25.46 1.11
N ASP A 191 13.19 -26.18 1.96
CA ASP A 191 13.50 -27.54 2.41
C ASP A 191 12.62 -28.54 1.66
N ASN A 192 13.14 -29.06 0.57
CA ASN A 192 12.43 -30.03 -0.27
C ASN A 192 12.08 -31.34 0.46
N SER A 193 12.85 -31.69 1.50
CA SER A 193 12.58 -32.92 2.29
C SER A 193 11.35 -32.81 3.19
N ARG A 194 10.90 -31.55 3.43
CA ARG A 194 9.72 -31.22 4.23
C ARG A 194 8.62 -30.53 3.42
N SER A 195 8.77 -30.54 2.08
CA SER A 195 7.81 -29.96 1.16
C SER A 195 7.10 -31.06 0.38
N ALA A 196 5.84 -30.83 0.02
CA ALA A 196 5.01 -31.86 -0.64
C ALA A 196 3.86 -31.21 -1.44
N LEU A 197 3.27 -31.98 -2.36
CA LEU A 197 2.01 -31.58 -3.00
C LEU A 197 0.87 -31.50 -1.97
N GLY A 198 0.12 -30.42 -2.05
CA GLY A 198 -1.10 -30.21 -1.30
C GLY A 198 -2.34 -30.79 -1.98
N LYS A 199 -3.47 -30.11 -1.86
CA LYS A 199 -4.74 -30.46 -2.50
C LYS A 199 -4.69 -30.17 -4.01
N ALA A 200 -5.57 -30.85 -4.74
CA ALA A 200 -5.89 -30.53 -6.12
C ALA A 200 -7.42 -30.55 -6.28
N LYS A 201 -7.98 -29.52 -6.91
CA LYS A 201 -9.38 -29.42 -7.31
C LYS A 201 -9.43 -29.01 -8.77
N ASN A 202 -10.56 -29.27 -9.42
CA ASN A 202 -10.67 -28.94 -10.83
C ASN A 202 -12.11 -28.53 -11.18
N PHE A 203 -12.22 -27.43 -11.89
CA PHE A 203 -13.50 -26.82 -12.30
C PHE A 203 -13.51 -26.63 -13.82
N PRO A 204 -14.66 -26.32 -14.43
CA PRO A 204 -14.74 -26.13 -15.88
C PRO A 204 -13.80 -25.06 -16.44
N ASP A 205 -13.59 -23.96 -15.67
CA ASP A 205 -12.83 -22.79 -16.13
C ASP A 205 -11.51 -22.59 -15.36
N ASN A 206 -11.24 -23.41 -14.32
CA ASN A 206 -9.98 -23.35 -13.57
C ASN A 206 -9.53 -24.69 -12.99
N THR A 207 -8.22 -24.79 -12.76
CA THR A 207 -7.54 -25.92 -12.11
C THR A 207 -6.77 -25.39 -10.90
N GLU A 208 -7.09 -25.90 -9.70
CA GLU A 208 -6.57 -25.42 -8.44
C GLU A 208 -5.62 -26.43 -7.81
N LEU A 209 -4.39 -26.03 -7.57
CA LEU A 209 -3.31 -26.89 -7.11
C LEU A 209 -2.64 -26.24 -5.88
N GLU A 210 -2.32 -27.06 -4.88
CA GLU A 210 -1.59 -26.59 -3.70
C GLU A 210 -0.22 -27.28 -3.58
N ALA A 211 0.75 -26.56 -3.04
CA ALA A 211 2.03 -27.10 -2.57
C ALA A 211 2.29 -26.66 -1.12
N LEU A 212 2.64 -27.61 -0.26
CA LEU A 212 3.11 -27.34 1.09
C LEU A 212 4.62 -27.15 1.03
N LEU A 213 5.08 -25.92 1.19
CA LEU A 213 6.48 -25.54 1.16
C LEU A 213 6.97 -25.24 2.57
N THR A 214 8.10 -25.84 2.96
CA THR A 214 8.73 -25.56 4.26
C THR A 214 10.04 -24.84 4.05
N TRP A 215 10.21 -23.74 4.78
CA TRP A 215 11.37 -22.86 4.68
C TRP A 215 12.22 -22.91 5.94
N THR A 216 13.54 -22.86 5.78
CA THR A 216 14.51 -22.86 6.87
C THR A 216 15.28 -21.54 6.86
N PRO A 217 15.19 -20.72 7.94
CA PRO A 217 15.96 -19.51 8.07
C PRO A 217 17.46 -19.78 8.15
N SER A 218 18.28 -18.95 7.50
CA SER A 218 19.75 -19.05 7.54
C SER A 218 20.34 -18.62 8.89
N ASP A 219 19.66 -17.68 9.55
CA ASP A 219 20.00 -17.17 10.89
C ASP A 219 18.71 -16.87 11.65
N ARG A 220 18.68 -17.23 12.93
CA ARG A 220 17.53 -17.06 13.81
C ARG A 220 17.73 -15.96 14.86
N THR A 221 18.89 -15.32 14.89
CA THR A 221 19.17 -14.26 15.86
C THR A 221 18.22 -13.10 15.67
N GLY A 222 17.37 -12.85 16.67
CA GLY A 222 16.34 -11.79 16.61
C GLY A 222 15.16 -12.09 15.67
N LEU A 223 15.01 -13.32 15.17
CA LEU A 223 13.82 -13.74 14.44
C LEU A 223 12.66 -13.89 15.40
N ASP A 224 11.52 -13.27 15.08
CA ASP A 224 10.26 -13.47 15.79
C ASP A 224 9.22 -14.07 14.83
N VAL A 225 8.95 -15.34 15.00
CA VAL A 225 7.90 -16.11 14.31
C VAL A 225 7.14 -16.95 15.33
N SER A 226 6.76 -16.35 16.44
CA SER A 226 6.08 -16.97 17.57
C SER A 226 4.74 -17.63 17.19
N ALA A 227 4.17 -17.31 16.03
CA ALA A 227 2.99 -17.95 15.49
C ALA A 227 3.23 -19.39 14.99
N VAL A 228 4.48 -19.82 14.78
CA VAL A 228 4.81 -21.23 14.48
C VAL A 228 5.41 -21.90 15.71
N PRO A 229 5.11 -23.19 15.95
CA PRO A 229 5.63 -23.92 17.11
C PRO A 229 7.15 -24.11 17.09
N ASP A 230 7.76 -24.15 15.90
CA ASP A 230 9.20 -24.33 15.71
C ASP A 230 9.71 -23.40 14.61
N GLU A 231 10.38 -22.33 15.00
CA GLU A 231 10.92 -21.30 14.10
C GLU A 231 11.97 -21.77 13.10
N ARG A 232 12.50 -23.00 13.28
CA ARG A 232 13.44 -23.62 12.35
C ARG A 232 12.78 -24.01 11.02
N PHE A 233 11.46 -24.25 11.04
CA PHE A 233 10.68 -24.77 9.94
C PHE A 233 9.42 -23.94 9.74
N ILE A 234 9.45 -23.04 8.79
CA ILE A 234 8.34 -22.12 8.50
C ILE A 234 7.50 -22.69 7.36
N PRO A 235 6.28 -23.20 7.64
CA PRO A 235 5.42 -23.77 6.62
C PRO A 235 4.59 -22.71 5.91
N ILE A 236 4.60 -22.71 4.57
CA ILE A 236 3.69 -21.92 3.73
C ILE A 236 3.01 -22.87 2.76
N THR A 237 1.68 -22.81 2.68
CA THR A 237 0.94 -23.50 1.62
C THR A 237 0.71 -22.52 0.49
N VAL A 238 1.29 -22.80 -0.66
CA VAL A 238 1.11 -22.01 -1.89
C VAL A 238 -0.02 -22.61 -2.70
N HIS A 239 -0.88 -21.77 -3.21
CA HIS A 239 -2.01 -22.10 -4.05
C HIS A 239 -1.80 -21.54 -5.46
N TYR A 240 -1.93 -22.39 -6.46
CA TYR A 240 -1.82 -22.08 -7.88
C TYR A 240 -3.19 -22.27 -8.52
N SER A 241 -3.79 -21.19 -9.02
CA SER A 241 -5.02 -21.19 -9.79
C SER A 241 -4.68 -21.00 -11.27
N PHE A 242 -4.88 -22.03 -12.09
CA PHE A 242 -4.76 -21.93 -13.55
C PHE A 242 -6.13 -21.70 -14.15
N SER A 243 -6.39 -20.48 -14.64
CA SER A 243 -7.70 -20.05 -15.09
C SER A 243 -7.73 -19.76 -16.58
N LYS A 244 -8.84 -20.13 -17.21
CA LYS A 244 -9.11 -19.90 -18.63
C LYS A 244 -9.32 -18.41 -18.89
N LEU A 245 -8.66 -17.87 -19.90
CA LEU A 245 -8.95 -16.52 -20.39
C LEU A 245 -10.23 -16.53 -21.27
N PRO A 246 -11.00 -15.44 -21.31
CA PRO A 246 -12.15 -15.31 -22.21
C PRO A 246 -11.76 -15.55 -23.68
N GLU A 247 -12.54 -16.36 -24.39
CA GLU A 247 -12.34 -16.62 -25.83
C GLU A 247 -12.55 -15.35 -26.66
N VAL A 248 -13.53 -14.54 -26.26
CA VAL A 248 -13.81 -13.22 -26.83
C VAL A 248 -13.40 -12.17 -25.80
N PRO A 249 -12.26 -11.48 -25.99
CA PRO A 249 -11.82 -10.44 -25.08
C PRO A 249 -12.86 -9.30 -24.99
N MET A 250 -12.99 -8.69 -23.81
CA MET A 250 -13.83 -7.51 -23.61
C MET A 250 -13.25 -6.32 -24.38
N ALA A 251 -14.11 -5.44 -24.92
CA ALA A 251 -13.67 -4.16 -25.45
C ALA A 251 -13.02 -3.33 -24.32
N PRO A 252 -11.70 -3.03 -24.38
CA PRO A 252 -11.04 -2.29 -23.33
C PRO A 252 -11.42 -0.82 -23.32
N ARG A 253 -11.26 -0.15 -22.15
CA ARG A 253 -11.35 1.30 -21.99
C ARG A 253 -10.02 1.87 -21.57
N TYR A 254 -9.55 2.93 -22.24
CA TYR A 254 -8.33 3.62 -21.84
C TYR A 254 -8.49 4.28 -20.47
N ALA A 255 -7.44 4.21 -19.67
CA ALA A 255 -7.33 4.96 -18.43
C ALA A 255 -7.18 6.46 -18.73
N ASP A 256 -7.78 7.27 -17.88
CA ASP A 256 -7.57 8.72 -17.84
C ASP A 256 -7.00 9.05 -16.45
N ASP A 257 -5.92 9.83 -16.39
CA ASP A 257 -5.21 10.12 -15.13
C ASP A 257 -6.03 10.98 -14.15
N ARG A 258 -7.13 11.55 -14.62
CA ARG A 258 -8.09 12.30 -13.80
C ARG A 258 -9.05 11.40 -13.03
N VAL A 259 -9.14 10.10 -13.38
CA VAL A 259 -10.05 9.12 -12.76
C VAL A 259 -9.28 7.92 -12.24
N GLY A 260 -9.41 7.63 -10.96
CA GLY A 260 -8.60 6.65 -10.23
C GLY A 260 -9.02 5.20 -10.46
N TYR A 261 -8.50 4.56 -11.49
CA TYR A 261 -8.65 3.13 -11.74
C TYR A 261 -7.32 2.38 -11.65
N PHE A 262 -7.33 1.15 -11.19
CA PHE A 262 -6.26 0.19 -11.48
C PHE A 262 -6.20 -0.05 -12.98
N LEU A 263 -5.01 -0.36 -13.50
CA LEU A 263 -4.81 -0.48 -14.93
C LEU A 263 -3.81 -1.57 -15.30
N SER A 264 -3.99 -2.13 -16.49
CA SER A 264 -2.98 -2.91 -17.21
C SER A 264 -2.30 -2.03 -18.25
N ALA A 265 -0.98 -2.00 -18.25
CA ALA A 265 -0.19 -1.21 -19.18
C ALA A 265 0.55 -2.11 -20.17
N GLN A 266 0.41 -1.81 -21.46
CA GLN A 266 1.11 -2.47 -22.56
C GLN A 266 1.80 -1.43 -23.43
N LYS A 267 2.94 -1.77 -24.02
CA LYS A 267 3.64 -0.95 -25.01
C LYS A 267 3.39 -1.50 -26.40
N ASP A 268 2.69 -0.73 -27.23
CA ASP A 268 2.39 -1.09 -28.62
C ASP A 268 3.33 -0.36 -29.58
N PHE A 269 4.24 -1.09 -30.20
CA PHE A 269 5.23 -0.53 -31.10
C PHE A 269 4.67 -0.07 -32.46
N SER A 270 3.41 -0.36 -32.75
CA SER A 270 2.74 0.14 -33.96
C SER A 270 2.19 1.57 -33.84
N ARG A 271 2.29 2.17 -32.62
CA ARG A 271 1.72 3.50 -32.31
C ARG A 271 2.76 4.62 -32.47
N ASP A 272 3.48 4.63 -33.56
CA ASP A 272 4.56 5.58 -33.85
C ASP A 272 4.06 7.03 -34.11
N GLU A 273 2.77 7.21 -34.41
CA GLU A 273 2.13 8.54 -34.57
C GLU A 273 1.62 9.14 -33.22
N LYS A 274 1.77 8.43 -32.09
CA LYS A 274 1.30 8.89 -30.78
C LYS A 274 2.47 9.38 -29.93
N ASP A 275 2.21 10.30 -29.02
CA ASP A 275 3.19 10.82 -28.06
C ASP A 275 3.73 9.72 -27.12
N SER A 276 3.00 8.62 -26.96
CA SER A 276 3.36 7.49 -26.13
C SER A 276 2.97 6.17 -26.79
N PHE A 277 3.89 5.20 -26.78
CA PHE A 277 3.60 3.80 -27.14
C PHE A 277 2.75 3.06 -26.11
N PHE A 278 2.55 3.61 -24.91
CA PHE A 278 1.82 2.92 -23.86
C PHE A 278 0.31 3.01 -24.07
N MET A 279 -0.32 1.84 -24.01
CA MET A 279 -1.76 1.66 -23.83
C MET A 279 -2.01 1.31 -22.36
N ARG A 280 -2.96 1.98 -21.72
CA ARG A 280 -3.33 1.78 -20.33
C ARG A 280 -4.81 1.49 -20.28
N TYR A 281 -5.19 0.25 -19.95
CA TYR A 281 -6.57 -0.19 -19.86
C TYR A 281 -7.02 -0.25 -18.41
N ILE A 282 -8.14 0.41 -18.07
CA ILE A 282 -8.70 0.33 -16.71
C ILE A 282 -9.19 -1.07 -16.40
N HIS A 283 -9.07 -1.47 -15.13
CA HIS A 283 -9.66 -2.71 -14.65
C HIS A 283 -11.15 -2.50 -14.39
N ARG A 284 -12.00 -3.32 -14.97
CA ARG A 284 -13.45 -3.27 -14.79
C ARG A 284 -14.14 -4.58 -15.13
N TRP A 285 -15.31 -4.82 -14.56
CA TRP A 285 -16.17 -5.94 -14.93
C TRP A 285 -16.80 -5.71 -16.31
N ARG A 286 -17.05 -6.78 -17.03
CA ARG A 286 -17.85 -6.74 -18.26
C ARG A 286 -19.33 -6.57 -17.91
N LEU A 287 -19.87 -5.38 -18.08
CA LEU A 287 -21.31 -5.11 -17.96
C LEU A 287 -21.87 -4.70 -19.31
N GLU A 288 -22.78 -5.50 -19.82
CA GLU A 288 -23.51 -5.27 -21.07
C GLU A 288 -25.00 -5.19 -20.76
N LYS A 289 -25.71 -4.20 -21.32
CA LYS A 289 -27.14 -4.05 -21.11
C LYS A 289 -27.91 -5.20 -21.73
N ARG A 290 -28.87 -5.79 -21.02
CA ARG A 290 -29.79 -6.77 -21.57
C ARG A 290 -30.67 -6.16 -22.67
N ASP A 291 -31.07 -4.89 -22.48
CA ASP A 291 -31.69 -4.06 -23.51
C ASP A 291 -30.77 -2.85 -23.80
N PRO A 292 -29.99 -2.91 -24.89
CA PRO A 292 -29.07 -1.83 -25.26
C PRO A 292 -29.77 -0.49 -25.58
N SER A 293 -31.06 -0.53 -25.95
CA SER A 293 -31.84 0.67 -26.32
C SER A 293 -32.42 1.41 -25.12
N ALA A 294 -32.54 0.73 -23.97
CA ALA A 294 -33.10 1.33 -22.76
C ALA A 294 -32.08 2.26 -22.06
N ALA A 295 -32.54 3.43 -21.61
CA ALA A 295 -31.70 4.32 -20.80
C ALA A 295 -31.21 3.60 -19.53
N MET A 296 -32.08 2.82 -18.88
CA MET A 296 -31.78 1.99 -17.69
C MET A 296 -32.12 0.53 -18.02
N SER A 297 -31.15 -0.39 -17.87
CA SER A 297 -31.32 -1.83 -18.12
C SER A 297 -30.66 -2.67 -17.02
N GLU A 298 -31.14 -3.88 -16.83
CA GLU A 298 -30.35 -4.90 -16.13
C GLU A 298 -29.16 -5.31 -17.00
N PRO A 299 -28.03 -5.70 -16.39
CA PRO A 299 -26.92 -6.31 -17.14
C PRO A 299 -27.31 -7.73 -17.61
N VAL A 300 -26.66 -8.20 -18.68
CA VAL A 300 -26.73 -9.61 -19.13
C VAL A 300 -26.22 -10.53 -18.00
N LYS A 301 -25.09 -10.17 -17.38
CA LYS A 301 -24.49 -10.86 -16.22
C LYS A 301 -24.21 -9.81 -15.15
N PRO A 302 -24.90 -9.86 -13.98
CA PRO A 302 -24.60 -8.98 -12.86
C PRO A 302 -23.30 -9.39 -12.17
N ILE A 303 -22.69 -8.46 -11.45
CA ILE A 303 -21.61 -8.72 -10.50
C ILE A 303 -22.23 -9.33 -9.25
N VAL A 304 -21.78 -10.52 -8.86
CA VAL A 304 -22.37 -11.26 -7.72
C VAL A 304 -21.27 -11.60 -6.72
N TYR A 305 -21.41 -11.15 -5.48
CA TYR A 305 -20.56 -11.55 -4.37
C TYR A 305 -21.27 -12.54 -3.46
N TYR A 306 -20.54 -13.60 -3.09
CA TYR A 306 -21.01 -14.61 -2.14
C TYR A 306 -20.36 -14.41 -0.79
N VAL A 307 -21.19 -14.19 0.24
CA VAL A 307 -20.73 -14.07 1.63
C VAL A 307 -20.43 -15.47 2.16
N ASP A 308 -19.14 -15.78 2.40
CA ASP A 308 -18.67 -17.09 2.81
C ASP A 308 -19.05 -17.42 4.26
N LYS A 309 -19.08 -18.72 4.58
CA LYS A 309 -19.38 -19.23 5.93
C LYS A 309 -18.39 -18.79 7.00
N THR A 310 -17.17 -18.36 6.64
CA THR A 310 -16.20 -17.80 7.58
C THR A 310 -16.59 -16.43 8.10
N VAL A 311 -17.51 -15.71 7.41
CA VAL A 311 -18.09 -14.47 7.90
C VAL A 311 -19.04 -14.76 9.04
N PRO A 312 -18.82 -14.23 10.27
CA PRO A 312 -19.72 -14.48 11.38
C PRO A 312 -21.16 -14.00 11.07
N GLU A 313 -22.17 -14.78 11.48
CA GLU A 313 -23.59 -14.53 11.16
C GLU A 313 -24.02 -13.08 11.44
N LYS A 314 -23.53 -12.51 12.54
CA LYS A 314 -23.80 -11.13 12.93
C LYS A 314 -23.44 -10.10 11.85
N PHE A 315 -22.33 -10.30 11.14
CA PHE A 315 -21.81 -9.35 10.16
C PHE A 315 -22.35 -9.56 8.74
N ARG A 316 -22.92 -10.72 8.43
CA ARG A 316 -23.44 -11.04 7.08
C ARG A 316 -24.45 -10.01 6.55
N PRO A 317 -25.44 -9.54 7.33
CA PRO A 317 -26.35 -8.50 6.87
C PRO A 317 -25.64 -7.19 6.52
N TRP A 318 -24.65 -6.79 7.31
CA TRP A 318 -23.89 -5.56 7.10
C TRP A 318 -23.00 -5.63 5.86
N VAL A 319 -22.41 -6.82 5.62
CA VAL A 319 -21.62 -7.10 4.40
C VAL A 319 -22.52 -7.01 3.16
N LYS A 320 -23.68 -7.63 3.20
CA LYS A 320 -24.64 -7.57 2.06
C LYS A 320 -25.12 -6.14 1.81
N GLU A 321 -25.48 -5.42 2.85
CA GLU A 321 -25.85 -3.99 2.76
C GLU A 321 -24.76 -3.16 2.07
N ALA A 322 -23.50 -3.35 2.45
CA ALA A 322 -22.37 -2.63 1.91
C ALA A 322 -22.16 -2.88 0.41
N ILE A 323 -22.30 -4.14 -0.03
CA ILE A 323 -22.21 -4.51 -1.45
C ILE A 323 -23.32 -3.82 -2.23
N GLU A 324 -24.55 -3.91 -1.75
CA GLU A 324 -25.74 -3.41 -2.45
C GLU A 324 -25.81 -1.88 -2.47
N LYS A 325 -25.15 -1.18 -1.55
CA LYS A 325 -25.03 0.29 -1.56
C LYS A 325 -24.28 0.84 -2.78
N TRP A 326 -23.50 0.04 -3.48
CA TRP A 326 -22.89 0.43 -4.76
C TRP A 326 -23.90 0.54 -5.92
N GLN A 327 -25.11 -0.04 -5.79
CA GLN A 327 -26.12 -0.03 -6.85
C GLN A 327 -26.44 1.38 -7.33
N VAL A 328 -26.49 2.38 -6.46
CA VAL A 328 -26.77 3.78 -6.81
C VAL A 328 -25.74 4.35 -7.78
N ALA A 329 -24.48 3.93 -7.69
CA ALA A 329 -23.42 4.36 -8.60
C ALA A 329 -23.61 3.73 -10.01
N PHE A 330 -24.02 2.46 -10.06
CA PHE A 330 -24.34 1.78 -11.33
C PHE A 330 -25.60 2.31 -12.00
N GLU A 331 -26.58 2.81 -11.26
CA GLU A 331 -27.74 3.51 -11.83
C GLU A 331 -27.30 4.76 -12.59
N GLY A 332 -26.32 5.52 -12.07
CA GLY A 332 -25.67 6.63 -12.78
C GLY A 332 -24.97 6.22 -14.07
N ALA A 333 -24.55 4.96 -14.20
CA ALA A 333 -23.99 4.37 -15.42
C ALA A 333 -25.04 3.72 -16.34
N GLY A 334 -26.33 3.73 -15.98
CA GLY A 334 -27.44 3.18 -16.78
C GLY A 334 -27.76 1.71 -16.49
N PHE A 335 -27.37 1.18 -15.32
CA PHE A 335 -27.64 -0.20 -14.93
C PHE A 335 -28.42 -0.29 -13.63
N LYS A 336 -29.52 -1.06 -13.62
CA LYS A 336 -30.23 -1.51 -12.43
C LYS A 336 -29.86 -2.97 -12.12
N ASN A 337 -29.85 -3.35 -10.84
CA ASN A 337 -29.49 -4.70 -10.40
C ASN A 337 -28.10 -5.16 -10.92
N ALA A 338 -27.15 -4.21 -10.99
CA ALA A 338 -25.81 -4.48 -11.53
C ALA A 338 -24.93 -5.26 -10.57
N ILE A 339 -25.10 -5.06 -9.26
CA ILE A 339 -24.31 -5.68 -8.20
C ILE A 339 -25.26 -6.33 -7.18
N ILE A 340 -24.94 -7.56 -6.77
CA ILE A 340 -25.85 -8.40 -5.95
C ILE A 340 -25.02 -9.11 -4.89
N ALA A 341 -25.52 -9.12 -3.66
CA ALA A 341 -24.99 -9.90 -2.56
C ALA A 341 -25.81 -11.17 -2.32
N LYS A 342 -25.15 -12.30 -2.11
CA LYS A 342 -25.78 -13.58 -1.79
C LYS A 342 -25.05 -14.27 -0.64
N ASP A 343 -25.75 -15.08 0.15
CA ASP A 343 -25.10 -16.03 1.02
C ASP A 343 -24.50 -17.17 0.18
N ALA A 344 -23.31 -17.64 0.56
CA ALA A 344 -22.69 -18.80 -0.08
C ALA A 344 -23.59 -20.04 0.07
N PRO A 345 -23.89 -20.78 -1.02
CA PRO A 345 -24.65 -22.03 -0.94
C PRO A 345 -24.01 -23.01 0.03
N GLY A 346 -24.86 -23.71 0.80
CA GLY A 346 -24.40 -24.70 1.77
C GLY A 346 -24.18 -26.11 1.19
N ASP A 347 -24.39 -26.29 -0.10
CA ASP A 347 -24.30 -27.57 -0.78
C ASP A 347 -22.95 -27.77 -1.50
N SER A 348 -22.74 -28.98 -2.03
CA SER A 348 -21.49 -29.37 -2.69
C SER A 348 -21.29 -28.78 -4.08
N THR A 349 -22.23 -27.96 -4.58
CA THR A 349 -22.11 -27.32 -5.89
C THR A 349 -21.34 -26.02 -5.84
N PHE A 350 -21.14 -25.47 -4.63
CA PHE A 350 -20.38 -24.25 -4.37
C PHE A 350 -19.01 -24.59 -3.79
N ASP A 351 -17.96 -24.06 -4.38
CA ASP A 351 -16.62 -24.03 -3.83
C ASP A 351 -16.05 -22.63 -3.99
N PRO A 352 -15.55 -21.99 -2.93
CA PRO A 352 -14.99 -20.64 -3.01
C PRO A 352 -13.70 -20.52 -3.83
N GLU A 353 -13.10 -21.62 -4.25
CA GLU A 353 -11.93 -21.64 -5.15
C GLU A 353 -12.33 -21.74 -6.63
N ASP A 354 -13.61 -21.89 -6.94
CA ASP A 354 -14.14 -21.86 -8.31
C ASP A 354 -14.27 -20.43 -8.78
N VAL A 355 -13.51 -20.03 -9.80
CA VAL A 355 -13.47 -18.63 -10.35
C VAL A 355 -14.80 -18.12 -10.87
N ARG A 356 -15.83 -18.94 -10.90
CA ARG A 356 -17.20 -18.49 -11.23
C ARG A 356 -17.90 -17.79 -10.07
N TYR A 357 -17.33 -17.80 -8.85
CA TYR A 357 -17.91 -17.28 -7.62
C TYR A 357 -16.98 -16.32 -6.92
N SER A 358 -17.20 -15.03 -7.05
CA SER A 358 -16.48 -14.02 -6.27
C SER A 358 -16.94 -14.06 -4.82
N THR A 359 -16.01 -14.12 -3.86
CA THR A 359 -16.31 -14.39 -2.46
C THR A 359 -15.81 -13.30 -1.50
N ILE A 360 -16.53 -13.14 -0.39
CA ILE A 360 -16.07 -12.34 0.76
C ILE A 360 -15.86 -13.28 1.93
N ARG A 361 -14.63 -13.31 2.48
CA ARG A 361 -14.19 -14.24 3.53
C ARG A 361 -13.57 -13.53 4.72
N TRP A 362 -13.64 -14.15 5.90
CA TRP A 362 -12.89 -13.76 7.08
C TRP A 362 -11.64 -14.62 7.24
N ILE A 363 -10.53 -13.99 7.60
CA ILE A 363 -9.29 -14.65 8.02
C ILE A 363 -8.89 -14.16 9.41
N THR A 364 -7.99 -14.86 10.05
CA THR A 364 -7.42 -14.48 11.35
C THR A 364 -5.90 -14.49 11.28
N SER A 365 -5.26 -13.59 12.02
CA SER A 365 -3.81 -13.52 12.18
C SER A 365 -3.45 -13.38 13.65
N SER A 366 -2.22 -13.75 14.02
CA SER A 366 -1.69 -13.51 15.37
C SER A 366 -1.41 -12.02 15.59
N GLU A 367 -1.02 -11.32 14.52
CA GLU A 367 -0.79 -9.88 14.48
C GLU A 367 -1.40 -9.32 13.20
N PRO A 368 -2.45 -8.50 13.30
CA PRO A 368 -3.07 -7.92 12.12
C PRO A 368 -2.12 -6.88 11.51
N VAL A 369 -1.72 -7.14 10.27
CA VAL A 369 -0.86 -6.23 9.47
C VAL A 369 -1.63 -5.49 8.39
N PHE A 370 -2.87 -5.90 8.13
CA PHE A 370 -3.82 -5.23 7.24
C PHE A 370 -5.26 -5.45 7.76
N GLY A 371 -6.23 -4.65 7.29
CA GLY A 371 -7.64 -4.80 7.66
C GLY A 371 -8.41 -5.65 6.70
N ALA A 372 -8.21 -5.39 5.43
CA ALA A 372 -8.84 -6.11 4.36
C ALA A 372 -7.99 -6.04 3.09
N ILE A 373 -8.29 -6.88 2.12
CA ILE A 373 -7.71 -6.84 0.78
C ILE A 373 -8.71 -7.39 -0.22
N GLY A 374 -8.87 -6.67 -1.34
CA GLY A 374 -9.75 -7.04 -2.45
C GLY A 374 -8.98 -7.34 -3.74
N PRO A 375 -8.25 -8.45 -3.85
CA PRO A 375 -7.57 -8.81 -5.09
C PRO A 375 -8.58 -9.19 -6.17
N SER A 376 -8.28 -8.82 -7.42
CA SER A 376 -9.05 -9.18 -8.61
C SER A 376 -8.21 -9.99 -9.58
N ARG A 377 -8.80 -10.97 -10.25
CA ARG A 377 -8.21 -11.69 -11.38
C ARG A 377 -8.51 -10.94 -12.67
N ILE A 378 -7.46 -10.53 -13.37
CA ILE A 378 -7.57 -9.61 -14.50
C ILE A 378 -7.15 -10.32 -15.80
N ASP A 379 -7.92 -10.13 -16.87
CA ASP A 379 -7.44 -10.39 -18.22
C ASP A 379 -6.51 -9.24 -18.64
N PRO A 380 -5.18 -9.45 -18.70
CA PRO A 380 -4.23 -8.37 -18.93
C PRO A 380 -4.31 -7.79 -20.35
N ARG A 381 -4.99 -8.48 -21.28
CA ARG A 381 -5.20 -8.01 -22.66
C ARG A 381 -6.20 -6.84 -22.73
N THR A 382 -7.12 -6.74 -21.73
CA THR A 382 -8.26 -5.81 -21.81
C THR A 382 -8.55 -5.06 -20.51
N GLY A 383 -7.97 -5.50 -19.37
CA GLY A 383 -8.36 -5.03 -18.04
C GLY A 383 -9.71 -5.59 -17.54
N GLU A 384 -10.26 -6.64 -18.20
CA GLU A 384 -11.48 -7.28 -17.71
C GLU A 384 -11.25 -7.96 -16.37
N ILE A 385 -12.05 -7.63 -15.36
CA ILE A 385 -12.09 -8.34 -14.09
C ILE A 385 -12.91 -9.61 -14.31
N LEU A 386 -12.28 -10.77 -14.09
CA LEU A 386 -12.89 -12.08 -14.29
C LEU A 386 -13.47 -12.64 -13.00
N ASP A 387 -12.81 -12.36 -11.87
CA ASP A 387 -13.17 -12.78 -10.54
C ASP A 387 -12.54 -11.87 -9.49
N ALA A 388 -13.12 -11.81 -8.29
CA ALA A 388 -12.56 -11.04 -7.18
C ALA A 388 -12.94 -11.64 -5.82
N ASP A 389 -11.93 -11.92 -5.01
CA ASP A 389 -12.10 -12.42 -3.64
C ASP A 389 -11.66 -11.35 -2.64
N ILE A 390 -12.53 -11.05 -1.67
CA ILE A 390 -12.24 -10.08 -0.62
C ILE A 390 -11.98 -10.80 0.68
N LEU A 391 -10.87 -10.46 1.33
CA LEU A 391 -10.45 -11.02 2.61
C LEU A 391 -10.49 -9.95 3.69
N PHE A 392 -11.20 -10.21 4.78
CA PHE A 392 -11.22 -9.37 5.98
C PHE A 392 -10.47 -10.06 7.12
N GLU A 393 -9.59 -9.32 7.77
CA GLU A 393 -8.94 -9.76 8.99
C GLU A 393 -9.89 -9.53 10.19
N ALA A 394 -10.24 -10.62 10.90
CA ALA A 394 -11.28 -10.62 11.92
C ALA A 394 -11.00 -9.67 13.09
N SER A 395 -9.72 -9.47 13.45
CA SER A 395 -9.34 -8.59 14.57
C SER A 395 -9.51 -7.10 14.25
N MET A 396 -9.63 -6.72 12.97
CA MET A 396 -9.94 -5.34 12.57
C MET A 396 -11.20 -4.85 13.27
N PHE A 397 -12.26 -5.66 13.24
CA PHE A 397 -13.55 -5.29 13.87
C PHE A 397 -13.49 -5.31 15.39
N GLN A 398 -12.61 -6.13 15.99
CA GLN A 398 -12.37 -6.07 17.45
C GLN A 398 -11.65 -4.77 17.83
N SER A 399 -10.76 -4.28 16.99
CA SER A 399 -10.02 -3.03 17.21
C SER A 399 -10.96 -1.82 17.30
N TYR A 400 -12.03 -1.77 16.52
CA TYR A 400 -13.08 -0.74 16.64
C TYR A 400 -13.78 -0.75 18.01
N ARG A 401 -13.71 -1.86 18.78
CA ARG A 401 -14.40 -2.00 20.07
C ARG A 401 -13.58 -1.57 21.29
N ASN A 402 -12.46 -0.88 21.16
CA ASN A 402 -11.59 -0.38 22.24
C ASN A 402 -10.25 -1.07 22.41
N LEU A 403 -9.72 -1.71 21.39
CA LEU A 403 -8.31 -2.09 21.43
C LEU A 403 -7.45 -0.86 21.12
N TYR A 404 -7.10 -0.11 22.15
CA TYR A 404 -6.14 0.97 22.02
C TYR A 404 -4.82 0.43 21.50
N ARG A 405 -4.24 1.13 20.50
CA ARG A 405 -2.98 0.73 19.91
C ARG A 405 -1.87 0.73 20.95
N ARG A 406 -1.03 -0.28 20.89
CA ARG A 406 0.16 -0.37 21.69
C ARG A 406 1.33 0.16 20.87
N ILE A 407 2.05 1.14 21.41
CA ILE A 407 3.26 1.71 20.81
C ILE A 407 4.42 1.35 21.73
N THR A 408 5.34 0.54 21.22
CA THR A 408 6.46 0.03 21.99
C THR A 408 7.78 0.73 21.64
N THR A 409 7.95 1.17 20.40
CA THR A 409 9.17 1.77 19.90
C THR A 409 9.01 3.22 19.44
N ALA A 410 10.12 3.96 19.41
CA ALA A 410 10.19 5.31 18.83
C ALA A 410 9.87 5.28 17.34
N GLN A 411 10.31 4.24 16.62
CA GLN A 411 10.05 4.06 15.20
C GLN A 411 8.57 3.88 14.91
N GLU A 412 7.86 3.03 15.67
CA GLU A 412 6.41 2.85 15.53
C GLU A 412 5.64 4.16 15.72
N LEU A 413 6.09 5.01 16.67
CA LEU A 413 5.47 6.30 16.91
C LEU A 413 5.73 7.27 15.77
N GLU A 414 6.96 7.32 15.26
CA GLU A 414 7.35 8.19 14.15
C GLU A 414 6.62 7.82 12.85
N GLU A 415 6.64 6.55 12.50
CA GLU A 415 5.95 6.01 11.32
C GLU A 415 4.43 6.10 11.41
N GLY A 416 3.88 5.91 12.59
CA GLY A 416 2.44 6.10 12.80
C GLY A 416 2.01 7.56 12.74
N ALA A 417 2.84 8.50 13.17
CA ALA A 417 2.57 9.94 13.09
C ALA A 417 2.81 10.51 11.67
N LEU A 418 3.74 9.91 10.93
CA LEU A 418 4.06 10.24 9.54
C LEU A 418 4.02 8.95 8.71
N PRO A 419 2.83 8.43 8.36
CA PRO A 419 2.66 7.13 7.69
C PRO A 419 3.46 7.00 6.38
N GLN A 420 3.69 8.11 5.69
CA GLN A 420 4.51 8.17 4.47
C GLN A 420 5.95 7.65 4.70
N LEU A 421 6.52 7.76 5.90
CA LEU A 421 7.86 7.25 6.17
C LEU A 421 7.93 5.72 6.13
N LYS A 422 6.91 5.05 6.68
CA LYS A 422 6.81 3.59 6.64
C LYS A 422 6.65 3.10 5.21
N ILE A 423 5.71 3.70 4.48
CA ILE A 423 5.39 3.30 3.11
C ILE A 423 6.60 3.52 2.19
N GLN A 424 7.29 4.66 2.30
CA GLN A 424 8.50 4.93 1.53
C GLN A 424 9.59 3.88 1.79
N ARG A 425 9.80 3.45 3.04
CA ARG A 425 10.73 2.38 3.38
C ARG A 425 10.31 1.05 2.75
N ASP A 426 9.04 0.69 2.89
CA ASP A 426 8.51 -0.57 2.38
C ASP A 426 8.61 -0.62 0.85
N TRP A 427 8.40 0.51 0.15
CA TRP A 427 8.59 0.63 -1.30
C TRP A 427 10.06 0.52 -1.73
N ALA A 428 10.99 1.07 -0.96
CA ALA A 428 12.41 0.99 -1.26
C ALA A 428 12.95 -0.45 -1.25
N HIS A 429 12.27 -1.36 -0.54
CA HIS A 429 12.61 -2.77 -0.45
C HIS A 429 11.74 -3.68 -1.34
N ALA A 430 10.74 -3.12 -2.03
CA ALA A 430 9.85 -3.89 -2.88
C ALA A 430 10.42 -4.04 -4.30
N SER A 431 10.38 -5.26 -4.86
CA SER A 431 10.53 -5.45 -6.30
C SER A 431 9.32 -4.85 -7.03
N GLU A 432 9.42 -4.57 -8.34
CA GLU A 432 8.28 -4.05 -9.14
C GLU A 432 7.03 -4.94 -9.01
N ARG A 433 7.18 -6.26 -8.90
CA ARG A 433 6.09 -7.21 -8.69
C ARG A 433 5.46 -7.05 -7.31
N ASN A 434 6.29 -6.90 -6.26
CA ASN A 434 5.82 -6.67 -4.90
C ASN A 434 5.22 -5.27 -4.73
N ALA A 435 5.71 -4.25 -5.45
CA ALA A 435 5.14 -2.90 -5.42
C ALA A 435 3.69 -2.88 -5.93
N ALA A 436 3.39 -3.64 -7.00
CA ALA A 436 2.01 -3.79 -7.47
C ALA A 436 1.09 -4.45 -6.43
N GLY A 437 1.60 -5.47 -5.70
CA GLY A 437 0.88 -6.09 -4.59
C GLY A 437 0.77 -5.19 -3.35
N MET A 438 1.74 -4.29 -3.12
CA MET A 438 1.70 -3.33 -2.01
C MET A 438 0.72 -2.19 -2.26
N THR A 439 0.58 -1.71 -3.50
CA THR A 439 -0.46 -0.72 -3.87
C THR A 439 -1.88 -1.26 -3.74
N ALA A 440 -2.04 -2.59 -3.80
CA ALA A 440 -3.31 -3.26 -3.54
C ALA A 440 -3.53 -3.60 -2.05
N ARG A 441 -2.52 -3.45 -1.18
CA ARG A 441 -2.67 -3.64 0.26
C ARG A 441 -3.34 -2.42 0.87
N CYS A 442 -4.52 -2.62 1.38
CA CYS A 442 -5.24 -1.61 2.13
C CYS A 442 -4.75 -1.58 3.59
N ASP A 443 -4.03 -0.52 4.01
CA ASP A 443 -3.61 -0.31 5.43
C ASP A 443 -4.80 0.07 6.35
N LEU A 444 -6.00 -0.28 5.93
CA LEU A 444 -7.27 0.01 6.56
C LEU A 444 -7.33 -0.43 8.03
N ALA A 445 -6.63 -1.53 8.42
CA ALA A 445 -6.66 -2.03 9.80
C ALA A 445 -6.07 -1.05 10.79
N THR A 446 -4.94 -0.44 10.45
CA THR A 446 -4.28 0.54 11.30
C THR A 446 -5.16 1.78 11.46
N ALA A 447 -5.72 2.26 10.34
CA ALA A 447 -6.63 3.38 10.29
C ALA A 447 -7.90 3.13 11.11
N ALA A 448 -8.48 1.96 10.92
CA ALA A 448 -9.71 1.53 11.58
C ALA A 448 -9.53 1.40 13.10
N SER A 449 -8.41 0.82 13.54
CA SER A 449 -8.10 0.65 14.97
C SER A 449 -7.98 1.99 15.68
N ASP A 450 -7.19 2.91 15.13
CA ASP A 450 -6.96 4.24 15.72
C ASP A 450 -8.24 5.09 15.71
N ALA A 451 -9.03 4.99 14.64
CA ALA A 451 -10.30 5.67 14.47
C ALA A 451 -11.36 5.18 15.49
N GLY A 452 -11.50 3.86 15.63
CA GLY A 452 -12.43 3.24 16.59
C GLY A 452 -12.05 3.54 18.03
N ALA A 453 -10.76 3.48 18.36
CA ALA A 453 -10.24 3.81 19.69
C ALA A 453 -10.57 5.25 20.10
N LEU A 454 -10.40 6.21 19.19
CA LEU A 454 -10.71 7.61 19.48
C LEU A 454 -12.22 7.85 19.60
N LEU A 455 -13.04 7.22 18.75
CA LEU A 455 -14.50 7.32 18.87
C LEU A 455 -14.97 6.78 20.22
N GLY A 456 -14.53 5.58 20.59
CA GLY A 456 -14.88 4.98 21.90
C GLY A 456 -14.44 5.84 23.08
N MET A 457 -13.24 6.43 23.01
CA MET A 457 -12.74 7.35 24.02
C MET A 457 -13.60 8.62 24.12
N THR A 458 -13.94 9.22 22.97
CA THR A 458 -14.81 10.39 22.91
C THR A 458 -16.17 10.16 23.54
N LEU A 459 -16.82 9.04 23.22
CA LEU A 459 -18.13 8.66 23.75
C LEU A 459 -18.10 8.40 25.26
N LYS A 460 -16.97 7.93 25.79
CA LYS A 460 -16.79 7.77 27.25
C LYS A 460 -16.55 9.11 27.93
N MET A 461 -15.73 9.97 27.33
CA MET A 461 -15.41 11.29 27.90
C MET A 461 -16.62 12.21 27.99
N ASP A 462 -17.54 12.15 27.03
CA ASP A 462 -18.79 12.94 27.07
C ASP A 462 -19.92 12.28 27.89
N GLY A 463 -19.74 11.03 28.32
CA GLY A 463 -20.69 10.30 29.14
C GLY A 463 -21.76 9.54 28.34
N THR A 464 -21.67 9.51 27.00
CA THR A 464 -22.54 8.67 26.15
C THR A 464 -22.37 7.18 26.45
N LEU A 465 -21.12 6.76 26.69
CA LEU A 465 -20.81 5.39 27.08
C LEU A 465 -20.33 5.32 28.52
N PRO A 466 -20.69 4.23 29.26
CA PRO A 466 -20.12 3.97 30.55
C PRO A 466 -18.60 3.78 30.51
N PRO A 467 -17.87 4.14 31.59
CA PRO A 467 -16.44 3.86 31.68
C PRO A 467 -16.13 2.36 31.50
N GLY A 468 -15.02 2.06 30.81
CA GLY A 468 -14.58 0.68 30.55
C GLY A 468 -15.45 -0.13 29.57
N SER A 469 -16.61 0.37 29.11
CA SER A 469 -17.48 -0.35 28.19
C SER A 469 -16.94 -0.44 26.77
N PRO A 470 -17.24 -1.51 25.99
CA PRO A 470 -16.94 -1.57 24.57
C PRO A 470 -17.83 -0.65 23.75
N VAL A 471 -17.39 -0.26 22.56
CA VAL A 471 -18.22 0.50 21.60
C VAL A 471 -19.39 -0.37 21.12
N PRO A 472 -20.66 0.08 21.27
CA PRO A 472 -21.83 -0.66 20.81
C PRO A 472 -21.90 -0.80 19.29
N ASP A 473 -22.72 -1.77 18.86
CA ASP A 473 -22.90 -2.09 17.43
C ASP A 473 -23.47 -0.94 16.61
N GLU A 474 -24.26 -0.07 17.19
CA GLU A 474 -24.80 1.13 16.50
C GLU A 474 -23.72 2.08 15.97
N TYR A 475 -22.55 2.14 16.65
CA TYR A 475 -21.39 2.93 16.20
C TYR A 475 -20.44 2.10 15.33
N LEU A 476 -20.45 0.76 15.50
CA LEU A 476 -19.60 -0.16 14.74
C LEU A 476 -20.18 -0.42 13.33
N HIS A 477 -21.51 -0.57 13.21
CA HIS A 477 -22.17 -0.93 11.95
C HIS A 477 -21.80 0.01 10.79
N PRO A 478 -21.90 1.35 10.90
CA PRO A 478 -21.54 2.23 9.78
C PRO A 478 -20.07 2.13 9.38
N ALA A 479 -19.17 1.90 10.34
CA ALA A 479 -17.74 1.74 10.08
C ALA A 479 -17.45 0.44 9.31
N VAL A 480 -18.12 -0.66 9.69
CA VAL A 480 -18.02 -1.95 8.97
C VAL A 480 -18.60 -1.84 7.56
N VAL A 481 -19.76 -1.22 7.41
CA VAL A 481 -20.38 -0.99 6.09
C VAL A 481 -19.44 -0.18 5.20
N TRP A 482 -18.87 0.92 5.71
CA TRP A 482 -17.88 1.70 4.97
C TRP A 482 -16.66 0.86 4.56
N ALA A 483 -16.06 0.08 5.49
CA ALA A 483 -14.90 -0.74 5.19
C ALA A 483 -15.17 -1.78 4.10
N VAL A 484 -16.34 -2.44 4.15
CA VAL A 484 -16.73 -3.39 3.11
C VAL A 484 -16.99 -2.69 1.78
N MET A 485 -17.64 -1.51 1.77
CA MET A 485 -17.81 -0.72 0.55
C MET A 485 -16.46 -0.34 -0.08
N HIS A 486 -15.47 0.03 0.75
CA HIS A 486 -14.12 0.37 0.31
C HIS A 486 -13.46 -0.82 -0.43
N GLU A 487 -13.43 -2.01 0.18
CA GLU A 487 -12.84 -3.19 -0.46
C GLU A 487 -13.59 -3.62 -1.73
N VAL A 488 -14.92 -3.53 -1.71
CA VAL A 488 -15.72 -3.75 -2.92
C VAL A 488 -15.33 -2.74 -3.99
N GLY A 489 -15.09 -1.47 -3.65
CA GLY A 489 -14.62 -0.43 -4.57
C GLY A 489 -13.33 -0.82 -5.30
N HIS A 490 -12.36 -1.42 -4.59
CA HIS A 490 -11.14 -1.95 -5.21
C HIS A 490 -11.47 -3.05 -6.23
N THR A 491 -12.37 -3.95 -5.90
CA THR A 491 -12.79 -5.02 -6.83
C THR A 491 -13.74 -4.55 -7.94
N LEU A 492 -14.17 -3.30 -7.91
CA LEU A 492 -14.79 -2.59 -9.03
C LEU A 492 -13.76 -1.82 -9.89
N GLY A 493 -12.48 -1.93 -9.57
CA GLY A 493 -11.36 -1.33 -10.28
C GLY A 493 -10.90 0.02 -9.71
N LEU A 494 -11.52 0.56 -8.68
CA LEU A 494 -11.21 1.88 -8.12
C LEU A 494 -9.95 1.85 -7.25
N ARG A 495 -9.12 2.88 -7.39
CA ARG A 495 -7.98 3.18 -6.51
C ARG A 495 -8.39 4.07 -5.35
N HIS A 496 -7.53 4.20 -4.35
CA HIS A 496 -7.71 5.17 -3.27
C HIS A 496 -7.92 6.59 -3.80
N ASN A 497 -8.73 7.37 -3.09
CA ASN A 497 -8.90 8.80 -3.33
C ASN A 497 -8.74 9.59 -2.04
N PHE A 498 -7.50 9.97 -1.72
CA PHE A 498 -7.10 10.70 -0.50
C PHE A 498 -7.30 12.23 -0.60
N ARG A 499 -8.07 12.70 -1.56
CA ARG A 499 -8.50 14.07 -1.68
C ARG A 499 -10.01 14.23 -1.46
N SER A 500 -10.72 13.13 -1.32
CA SER A 500 -12.17 13.13 -1.21
C SER A 500 -12.67 13.79 0.08
N SER A 501 -11.88 13.79 1.16
CA SER A 501 -12.17 14.50 2.41
C SER A 501 -12.40 15.99 2.20
N THR A 502 -11.64 16.61 1.27
CA THR A 502 -11.69 18.05 1.00
C THR A 502 -12.91 18.51 0.20
N SER A 503 -13.73 17.59 -0.28
CA SER A 503 -14.99 17.91 -0.98
C SER A 503 -16.08 18.48 -0.07
N THR A 504 -15.98 18.22 1.25
CA THR A 504 -16.97 18.65 2.23
C THR A 504 -16.52 19.93 2.92
N PRO A 505 -17.27 21.07 2.80
CA PRO A 505 -16.95 22.27 3.55
C PRO A 505 -16.94 21.99 5.06
N ALA A 506 -15.88 22.43 5.76
CA ALA A 506 -15.73 22.18 7.19
C ALA A 506 -16.95 22.58 8.06
N PRO A 507 -17.67 23.71 7.80
CA PRO A 507 -18.89 24.03 8.52
C PRO A 507 -20.06 23.04 8.30
N LYS A 508 -20.01 22.26 7.21
CA LYS A 508 -21.05 21.28 6.83
C LYS A 508 -20.85 19.89 7.40
N LEU A 509 -19.70 19.59 7.97
CA LEU A 509 -19.40 18.28 8.56
C LEU A 509 -20.40 17.83 9.64
N GLN A 510 -21.03 18.78 10.33
CA GLN A 510 -22.03 18.49 11.38
C GLN A 510 -23.49 18.72 10.93
N ASP A 511 -23.71 19.08 9.67
CA ASP A 511 -25.04 19.26 9.06
C ASP A 511 -25.54 17.91 8.51
N VAL A 512 -26.37 17.20 9.30
CA VAL A 512 -26.84 15.85 8.97
C VAL A 512 -27.64 15.83 7.66
N ALA A 513 -28.40 16.85 7.34
CA ALA A 513 -29.15 16.90 6.10
C ALA A 513 -28.19 16.98 4.90
N TRP A 514 -27.19 17.84 4.98
CA TRP A 514 -26.18 17.99 3.95
C TRP A 514 -25.33 16.70 3.79
N THR A 515 -24.83 16.14 4.92
CA THR A 515 -23.96 14.96 4.86
C THR A 515 -24.71 13.68 4.46
N THR A 516 -26.03 13.63 4.62
CA THR A 516 -26.86 12.53 4.08
C THR A 516 -26.98 12.59 2.57
N GLU A 517 -27.05 13.77 1.99
CA GLU A 517 -27.16 13.98 0.54
C GLU A 517 -25.81 13.86 -0.18
N HIS A 518 -24.74 14.47 0.39
CA HIS A 518 -23.44 14.63 -0.28
C HIS A 518 -22.35 13.70 0.26
N GLY A 519 -22.54 13.09 1.43
CA GLY A 519 -21.49 12.35 2.15
C GLY A 519 -20.65 13.24 3.05
N LEU A 520 -19.86 12.61 3.92
CA LEU A 520 -18.79 13.27 4.70
C LEU A 520 -17.51 13.49 3.86
N TYR A 521 -17.38 12.74 2.80
CA TYR A 521 -16.32 12.77 1.79
C TYR A 521 -16.89 12.25 0.47
N SER A 522 -16.29 12.65 -0.66
CA SER A 522 -16.85 12.32 -1.98
C SER A 522 -16.61 10.89 -2.43
N SER A 523 -15.76 10.13 -1.75
CA SER A 523 -15.43 8.75 -2.13
C SER A 523 -15.25 7.85 -0.91
N VAL A 524 -15.82 6.65 -0.95
CA VAL A 524 -15.54 5.60 0.04
C VAL A 524 -14.12 5.04 -0.07
N MET A 525 -13.38 5.38 -1.14
CA MET A 525 -11.98 5.00 -1.35
C MET A 525 -10.99 5.88 -0.55
N GLU A 526 -11.49 6.68 0.39
CA GLU A 526 -10.73 7.44 1.39
C GLU A 526 -10.36 6.56 2.59
N TYR A 527 -9.31 6.95 3.35
CA TYR A 527 -9.06 6.47 4.71
C TYR A 527 -9.53 7.52 5.72
N PRO A 528 -10.80 7.53 6.06
CA PRO A 528 -11.37 8.56 6.90
C PRO A 528 -11.10 8.31 8.38
N THR A 529 -11.26 9.38 9.16
CA THR A 529 -11.40 9.34 10.60
C THR A 529 -12.88 9.54 10.98
N PRO A 530 -13.33 9.10 12.17
CA PRO A 530 -14.68 9.44 12.62
C PRO A 530 -14.87 10.96 12.67
N ASN A 531 -15.98 11.44 12.14
CA ASN A 531 -16.37 12.84 12.21
C ASN A 531 -16.79 13.20 13.64
N ILE A 532 -15.84 13.62 14.45
CA ILE A 532 -16.07 14.00 15.84
C ILE A 532 -16.24 15.52 15.90
N SER A 533 -17.44 15.97 16.31
CA SER A 533 -17.65 17.39 16.63
C SER A 533 -16.92 17.75 17.93
N TYR A 534 -16.13 18.82 17.91
CA TYR A 534 -15.46 19.33 19.12
C TYR A 534 -16.45 20.06 20.06
N ASP A 535 -17.58 20.52 19.52
CA ASP A 535 -18.79 20.86 20.26
C ASP A 535 -19.75 19.68 20.22
N ARG A 536 -19.73 18.83 21.26
CA ARG A 536 -20.49 17.57 21.30
C ARG A 536 -22.00 17.74 21.13
N ALA A 537 -22.55 18.91 21.48
CA ALA A 537 -23.98 19.20 21.29
C ALA A 537 -24.38 19.31 19.80
N LYS A 538 -23.40 19.50 18.91
CA LYS A 538 -23.60 19.60 17.45
C LYS A 538 -23.21 18.35 16.69
N GLN A 539 -22.99 17.22 17.37
CA GLN A 539 -22.52 15.99 16.73
C GLN A 539 -23.47 15.56 15.60
N GLY A 540 -22.92 15.51 14.39
CA GLY A 540 -23.57 14.93 13.21
C GLY A 540 -23.25 13.45 13.02
N GLN A 541 -23.29 12.97 11.76
CA GLN A 541 -22.92 11.58 11.42
C GLN A 541 -21.45 11.32 11.70
N TYR A 542 -21.11 10.16 12.27
CA TYR A 542 -19.71 9.76 12.47
C TYR A 542 -19.05 9.22 11.19
N TRP A 543 -19.83 8.60 10.31
CA TRP A 543 -19.37 7.93 9.09
C TRP A 543 -20.31 8.26 7.92
N THR A 544 -19.79 8.18 6.70
CA THR A 544 -20.61 8.34 5.49
C THR A 544 -21.61 7.20 5.35
N SER A 545 -22.73 7.45 4.67
CA SER A 545 -23.84 6.50 4.55
C SER A 545 -23.83 5.69 3.26
N GLY A 546 -22.97 5.96 2.28
CA GLY A 546 -22.93 5.29 0.98
C GLY A 546 -21.92 5.86 0.01
N ALA A 547 -21.99 5.44 -1.26
CA ALA A 547 -21.13 5.91 -2.33
C ALA A 547 -21.28 7.42 -2.57
N GLY A 548 -20.16 8.11 -2.57
CA GLY A 548 -20.09 9.56 -2.72
C GLY A 548 -20.20 10.04 -4.17
N THR A 549 -20.03 11.34 -4.35
CA THR A 549 -20.13 12.00 -5.67
C THR A 549 -19.03 11.49 -6.61
N TYR A 550 -17.80 11.39 -6.12
CA TYR A 550 -16.68 10.83 -6.88
C TYR A 550 -16.93 9.38 -7.29
N ASP A 551 -17.40 8.54 -6.36
CA ASP A 551 -17.64 7.12 -6.63
C ASP A 551 -18.65 6.94 -7.77
N LYS A 552 -19.75 7.70 -7.73
CA LYS A 552 -20.78 7.68 -8.77
C LYS A 552 -20.24 8.12 -10.13
N TRP A 553 -19.42 9.17 -10.15
CA TRP A 553 -18.78 9.66 -11.37
C TRP A 553 -17.74 8.67 -11.90
N ALA A 554 -16.88 8.12 -11.04
CA ALA A 554 -15.88 7.14 -11.43
C ALA A 554 -16.53 5.84 -11.98
N ILE A 555 -17.59 5.33 -11.33
CA ILE A 555 -18.34 4.18 -11.85
C ILE A 555 -18.98 4.52 -13.21
N ARG A 556 -19.52 5.73 -13.40
CA ARG A 556 -20.03 6.17 -14.70
C ARG A 556 -18.91 6.19 -15.76
N PHE A 557 -17.72 6.70 -15.43
CA PHE A 557 -16.56 6.66 -16.33
C PHE A 557 -16.20 5.23 -16.71
N GLY A 558 -16.10 4.32 -15.75
CA GLY A 558 -15.69 2.93 -16.01
C GLY A 558 -16.74 2.09 -16.72
N TYR A 559 -18.02 2.27 -16.40
CA TYR A 559 -19.07 1.31 -16.72
C TYR A 559 -20.17 1.80 -17.67
N ALA A 560 -20.34 3.13 -17.88
CA ALA A 560 -21.34 3.61 -18.82
C ALA A 560 -21.05 3.09 -20.24
N PRO A 561 -22.04 2.47 -20.93
CA PRO A 561 -21.85 1.92 -22.26
C PRO A 561 -21.65 3.01 -23.32
N SER A 562 -20.58 2.93 -24.10
CA SER A 562 -20.35 3.81 -25.26
C SER A 562 -20.82 3.19 -26.59
N GLY A 563 -21.05 1.87 -26.62
CA GLY A 563 -21.28 1.11 -27.83
C GLY A 563 -20.03 0.87 -28.68
N ALA A 564 -18.84 1.27 -28.22
CA ALA A 564 -17.58 1.08 -28.93
C ALA A 564 -17.12 -0.38 -28.86
N ALA A 565 -16.60 -0.89 -29.98
CA ALA A 565 -16.02 -2.23 -30.06
C ALA A 565 -14.51 -2.24 -29.76
N ALA A 566 -13.85 -1.09 -29.78
CA ALA A 566 -12.42 -0.92 -29.54
C ALA A 566 -12.13 0.34 -28.72
N ALA A 567 -11.02 0.34 -27.97
CA ALA A 567 -10.65 1.44 -27.10
C ALA A 567 -10.53 2.79 -27.81
N ASP A 568 -9.93 2.84 -29.01
CA ASP A 568 -9.78 4.10 -29.75
C ASP A 568 -11.13 4.72 -30.16
N GLN A 569 -12.18 3.91 -30.34
CA GLN A 569 -13.54 4.38 -30.64
C GLN A 569 -14.25 4.93 -29.38
N ASP A 570 -13.81 4.51 -28.18
CA ASP A 570 -14.38 4.89 -26.89
C ASP A 570 -13.83 6.22 -26.35
N VAL A 571 -12.67 6.68 -26.87
CA VAL A 571 -11.91 7.85 -26.34
C VAL A 571 -12.79 9.07 -26.15
N ALA A 572 -13.51 9.48 -27.22
CA ALA A 572 -14.32 10.71 -27.17
C ALA A 572 -15.47 10.63 -26.15
N PHE A 573 -16.01 9.44 -25.92
CA PHE A 573 -17.04 9.21 -24.90
C PHE A 573 -16.45 9.29 -23.50
N ALA A 574 -15.36 8.57 -23.24
CA ALA A 574 -14.70 8.54 -21.94
C ALA A 574 -14.15 9.93 -21.54
N THR A 575 -13.52 10.65 -22.49
CA THR A 575 -12.99 12.01 -22.26
C THR A 575 -14.08 12.99 -21.82
N ARG A 576 -15.30 12.95 -22.42
CA ARG A 576 -16.40 13.82 -21.99
C ARG A 576 -16.79 13.59 -20.53
N ILE A 577 -16.70 12.37 -20.03
CA ILE A 577 -16.96 12.08 -18.61
C ILE A 577 -15.79 12.55 -17.76
N ALA A 578 -14.55 12.31 -18.20
CA ALA A 578 -13.34 12.73 -17.49
C ALA A 578 -13.21 14.26 -17.41
N ASP A 579 -13.72 15.00 -18.39
CA ASP A 579 -13.74 16.47 -18.42
C ASP A 579 -14.54 17.10 -17.27
N GLU A 580 -15.34 16.30 -16.58
CA GLU A 580 -16.06 16.73 -15.38
C GLU A 580 -15.19 16.69 -14.09
N SER A 581 -13.91 16.35 -14.18
CA SER A 581 -13.00 16.17 -13.03
C SER A 581 -12.81 17.44 -12.17
N LEU A 582 -13.11 18.63 -12.69
CA LEU A 582 -13.07 19.89 -11.95
C LEU A 582 -14.40 20.26 -11.29
N GLN A 583 -15.45 19.45 -11.45
CA GLN A 583 -16.69 19.68 -10.72
C GLN A 583 -16.51 19.36 -9.22
N PRO A 584 -17.21 20.08 -8.33
CA PRO A 584 -17.14 19.81 -6.90
C PRO A 584 -17.48 18.34 -6.57
N GLY A 585 -16.63 17.69 -5.79
CA GLY A 585 -16.77 16.29 -5.41
C GLY A 585 -16.18 15.28 -6.40
N HIS A 586 -15.53 15.75 -7.50
CA HIS A 586 -14.80 14.89 -8.44
C HIS A 586 -13.27 14.95 -8.25
N GLU A 587 -12.81 15.64 -7.21
CA GLU A 587 -11.39 15.77 -6.91
C GLU A 587 -10.74 14.38 -6.69
N TYR A 588 -9.55 14.21 -7.27
CA TYR A 588 -8.83 12.94 -7.18
C TYR A 588 -7.36 13.14 -6.84
N SER A 589 -6.88 12.41 -5.85
CA SER A 589 -5.47 12.09 -5.61
C SER A 589 -5.34 10.74 -4.93
N THR A 590 -4.24 10.04 -5.17
CA THR A 590 -4.08 8.65 -4.78
C THR A 590 -2.77 8.44 -4.02
N ASP A 591 -2.34 7.20 -3.89
CA ASP A 591 -1.16 6.78 -3.11
C ASP A 591 0.10 7.58 -3.48
N GLU A 592 0.39 7.71 -4.78
CA GLU A 592 1.57 8.43 -5.27
C GLU A 592 1.54 9.95 -4.99
N ASP A 593 0.36 10.51 -4.79
CA ASP A 593 0.17 11.93 -4.46
C ASP A 593 0.23 12.18 -2.95
N THR A 594 0.15 11.12 -2.12
CA THR A 594 -0.10 11.22 -0.67
C THR A 594 1.07 10.70 0.16
N TYR A 595 1.57 9.51 -0.17
CA TYR A 595 2.57 8.81 0.63
C TYR A 595 4.03 9.22 0.43
N PRO A 596 4.51 9.63 -0.75
CA PRO A 596 5.88 10.12 -0.84
C PRO A 596 6.14 11.25 0.14
N ALA A 597 7.27 11.19 0.88
CA ALA A 597 7.64 12.21 1.86
C ALA A 597 7.75 13.61 1.25
N ASP A 598 7.93 13.68 -0.06
CA ASP A 598 7.98 14.89 -0.86
C ASP A 598 6.68 15.20 -1.63
N ALA A 599 5.59 14.47 -1.36
CA ALA A 599 4.28 14.76 -1.92
C ALA A 599 3.87 16.22 -1.62
N PRO A 600 3.62 17.05 -2.65
CA PRO A 600 3.53 18.49 -2.46
C PRO A 600 2.15 19.00 -2.06
N ASP A 601 1.07 18.27 -2.31
CA ASP A 601 -0.30 18.80 -2.13
C ASP A 601 -0.78 18.59 -0.69
N PRO A 602 -0.98 19.70 0.07
CA PRO A 602 -1.48 19.60 1.45
C PRO A 602 -2.95 19.19 1.56
N ARG A 603 -3.65 19.05 0.44
CA ARG A 603 -5.06 18.58 0.40
C ARG A 603 -5.16 17.06 0.23
N SER A 604 -4.06 16.38 -0.09
CA SER A 604 -3.99 14.93 -0.23
C SER A 604 -3.48 14.33 1.07
N ASN A 605 -4.38 13.85 1.92
CA ASN A 605 -4.05 13.27 3.22
C ASN A 605 -4.89 12.04 3.51
N ILE A 606 -4.49 11.28 4.52
CA ILE A 606 -5.29 10.26 5.19
C ILE A 606 -5.69 10.79 6.57
N PHE A 607 -6.83 10.37 7.08
CA PHE A 607 -7.33 10.68 8.43
C PHE A 607 -7.70 12.15 8.69
N ASP A 608 -7.96 12.93 7.63
CA ASP A 608 -8.50 14.28 7.73
C ASP A 608 -9.98 14.34 7.34
N LEU A 609 -10.61 15.49 7.59
CA LEU A 609 -11.99 15.82 7.18
C LEU A 609 -12.12 17.31 6.91
N GLY A 610 -12.87 17.62 5.85
CA GLY A 610 -13.21 19.00 5.49
C GLY A 610 -12.20 19.66 4.55
N ASP A 611 -12.64 20.73 3.93
CA ASP A 611 -11.94 21.48 2.88
C ASP A 611 -10.73 22.30 3.37
N ASP A 612 -10.48 22.31 4.69
CA ASP A 612 -9.32 22.96 5.31
C ASP A 612 -8.51 21.99 6.19
N PRO A 613 -7.60 21.19 5.64
CA PRO A 613 -6.77 20.27 6.42
C PRO A 613 -5.92 20.92 7.52
N LEU A 614 -5.47 22.18 7.34
CA LEU A 614 -4.75 22.90 8.40
C LEU A 614 -5.69 23.31 9.53
N GLY A 615 -6.91 23.77 9.20
CA GLY A 615 -7.96 24.04 10.19
C GLY A 615 -8.37 22.80 10.96
N TYR A 616 -8.53 21.67 10.25
CA TYR A 616 -8.75 20.36 10.86
C TYR A 616 -7.63 19.97 11.82
N ALA A 617 -6.36 20.07 11.40
CA ALA A 617 -5.19 19.76 12.23
C ALA A 617 -5.16 20.57 13.53
N LYS A 618 -5.46 21.88 13.46
CA LYS A 618 -5.57 22.78 14.63
C LYS A 618 -6.65 22.31 15.59
N GLY A 619 -7.86 22.13 15.09
CA GLY A 619 -9.00 21.69 15.91
C GLY A 619 -8.77 20.31 16.52
N ARG A 620 -8.19 19.37 15.74
CA ARG A 620 -7.92 18.01 16.19
C ARG A 620 -6.86 17.96 17.29
N THR A 621 -5.74 18.67 17.14
CA THR A 621 -4.69 18.72 18.17
C THR A 621 -5.19 19.37 19.46
N ASP A 622 -6.00 20.43 19.37
CA ASP A 622 -6.60 21.05 20.55
C ASP A 622 -7.57 20.11 21.28
N TYR A 623 -8.39 19.38 20.52
CA TYR A 623 -9.33 18.39 21.07
C TYR A 623 -8.61 17.24 21.77
N LEU A 624 -7.61 16.65 21.13
CA LEU A 624 -6.83 15.55 21.70
C LEU A 624 -6.10 15.98 23.00
N ALA A 625 -5.46 17.15 22.98
CA ALA A 625 -4.82 17.72 24.17
C ALA A 625 -5.80 17.98 25.32
N LYS A 626 -7.02 18.41 25.00
CA LYS A 626 -8.09 18.57 26.01
C LYS A 626 -8.46 17.26 26.66
N LEU A 627 -8.48 16.13 25.91
CA LEU A 627 -8.86 14.82 26.46
C LEU A 627 -7.88 14.34 27.53
N TRP A 628 -6.57 14.33 27.28
CA TRP A 628 -5.59 13.87 28.29
C TRP A 628 -5.33 14.84 29.42
N ARG A 629 -5.74 16.11 29.29
CA ARG A 629 -5.66 17.12 30.35
C ARG A 629 -6.90 17.19 31.23
N ASP A 630 -7.97 16.46 30.85
CA ASP A 630 -9.20 16.39 31.65
C ASP A 630 -8.97 15.51 32.91
N ASP A 631 -9.24 16.01 34.08
CA ASP A 631 -9.07 15.28 35.34
C ASP A 631 -9.90 13.98 35.41
N ARG A 632 -10.95 13.87 34.58
CA ARG A 632 -11.82 12.69 34.48
C ARG A 632 -11.27 11.63 33.53
N PHE A 633 -10.16 11.88 32.81
CA PHE A 633 -9.65 10.98 31.76
C PHE A 633 -9.48 9.54 32.29
N GLU A 634 -8.82 9.35 33.45
CA GLU A 634 -8.64 8.04 34.06
C GLU A 634 -9.99 7.37 34.36
N SER A 635 -10.86 8.03 35.11
CA SER A 635 -12.16 7.45 35.52
C SER A 635 -13.09 7.17 34.34
N ARG A 636 -13.00 7.96 33.25
CA ARG A 636 -13.81 7.76 32.06
C ARG A 636 -13.27 6.62 31.15
N VAL A 637 -11.97 6.47 31.05
CA VAL A 637 -11.35 5.44 30.21
C VAL A 637 -11.39 4.08 30.90
N VAL A 638 -10.98 4.01 32.17
CA VAL A 638 -10.78 2.76 32.91
C VAL A 638 -11.97 2.42 33.80
N GLY A 639 -12.65 3.43 34.34
CA GLY A 639 -13.66 3.25 35.39
C GLY A 639 -13.03 3.11 36.77
N ASP A 640 -13.88 2.70 37.76
CA ASP A 640 -13.45 2.63 39.15
C ASP A 640 -12.60 1.38 39.47
N THR A 641 -12.69 0.34 38.65
CA THR A 641 -12.10 -0.99 38.93
C THR A 641 -11.35 -1.58 37.72
N GLY A 642 -10.97 -0.76 36.74
CA GLY A 642 -10.35 -1.27 35.50
C GLY A 642 -8.82 -1.39 35.57
N ASP A 643 -8.23 -2.05 34.55
CA ASP A 643 -6.80 -2.21 34.38
C ASP A 643 -6.17 -0.92 33.86
N LEU A 644 -5.18 -0.40 34.57
CA LEU A 644 -4.47 0.83 34.24
C LEU A 644 -3.60 0.74 32.96
N THR A 645 -3.29 -0.46 32.49
CA THR A 645 -2.61 -0.63 31.19
C THR A 645 -3.46 -0.08 30.02
N ALA A 646 -4.80 -0.14 30.15
CA ALA A 646 -5.71 0.48 29.19
C ALA A 646 -5.56 2.00 29.12
N LEU A 647 -5.28 2.66 30.28
CA LEU A 647 -5.05 4.10 30.32
C LEU A 647 -3.77 4.50 29.58
N LYS A 648 -2.70 3.70 29.74
CA LYS A 648 -1.45 3.90 29.01
C LYS A 648 -1.66 3.77 27.49
N ARG A 649 -2.35 2.72 27.03
CA ARG A 649 -2.65 2.52 25.61
C ARG A 649 -3.55 3.64 25.05
N ALA A 650 -4.51 4.13 25.85
CA ALA A 650 -5.33 5.28 25.46
C ALA A 650 -4.47 6.55 25.27
N MET A 651 -3.51 6.78 26.18
CA MET A 651 -2.57 7.89 26.05
C MET A 651 -1.66 7.74 24.81
N ASP A 652 -1.16 6.54 24.53
CA ASP A 652 -0.37 6.25 23.33
C ASP A 652 -1.18 6.59 22.04
N THR A 653 -2.47 6.20 21.98
CA THR A 653 -3.37 6.54 20.86
C THR A 653 -3.55 8.05 20.71
N LEU A 654 -3.76 8.80 21.81
CA LEU A 654 -3.90 10.26 21.74
C LEU A 654 -2.63 10.95 21.24
N VAL A 655 -1.45 10.53 21.74
CA VAL A 655 -0.15 11.09 21.33
C VAL A 655 0.13 10.80 19.86
N LEU A 656 -0.18 9.58 19.38
CA LEU A 656 -0.03 9.20 17.98
C LEU A 656 -0.93 10.05 17.07
N GLN A 657 -2.22 10.14 17.38
CA GLN A 657 -3.16 10.92 16.57
C GLN A 657 -2.87 12.42 16.60
N TYR A 658 -2.31 12.90 17.71
CA TYR A 658 -1.79 14.28 17.78
C TYR A 658 -0.66 14.50 16.76
N GLY A 659 0.26 13.55 16.69
CA GLY A 659 1.34 13.55 15.68
C GLY A 659 0.81 13.52 14.25
N GLN A 660 -0.15 12.64 13.96
CA GLN A 660 -0.80 12.54 12.63
C GLN A 660 -1.43 13.87 12.20
N ALA A 661 -2.24 14.46 13.07
CA ALA A 661 -2.87 15.76 12.79
C ALA A 661 -1.85 16.88 12.61
N ALA A 662 -0.82 16.95 13.46
CA ALA A 662 0.23 17.95 13.34
C ALA A 662 1.07 17.78 12.05
N GLY A 663 1.30 16.53 11.62
CA GLY A 663 2.05 16.18 10.40
C GLY A 663 1.46 16.76 9.12
N MET A 664 0.14 16.92 9.04
CA MET A 664 -0.54 17.55 7.90
C MET A 664 -0.06 18.98 7.64
N ALA A 665 0.30 19.73 8.68
CA ALA A 665 0.79 21.08 8.55
C ALA A 665 2.16 21.16 7.82
N VAL A 666 2.97 20.12 7.88
CA VAL A 666 4.28 20.08 7.21
C VAL A 666 4.11 20.14 5.70
N LYS A 667 3.08 19.52 5.13
CA LYS A 667 2.80 19.56 3.68
C LYS A 667 2.53 20.94 3.11
N TYR A 668 2.12 21.90 3.96
CA TYR A 668 1.95 23.29 3.52
C TYR A 668 3.29 23.99 3.26
N LEU A 669 4.36 23.60 3.97
CA LEU A 669 5.69 24.19 3.84
C LEU A 669 6.32 23.76 2.51
N GLY A 670 6.60 24.71 1.63
CA GLY A 670 7.04 24.43 0.26
C GLY A 670 6.01 23.60 -0.53
N GLY A 671 4.76 23.60 -0.12
CA GLY A 671 3.67 22.87 -0.74
C GLY A 671 3.19 23.50 -2.04
N SER A 672 2.50 22.71 -2.86
CA SER A 672 1.81 23.15 -4.07
C SER A 672 0.50 22.39 -4.21
N TYR A 673 -0.53 23.10 -4.62
CA TYR A 673 -1.78 22.50 -5.06
C TYR A 673 -1.59 21.89 -6.44
N ILE A 674 -1.91 20.61 -6.56
CA ILE A 674 -1.75 19.85 -7.81
C ILE A 674 -3.12 19.59 -8.42
N SER A 675 -3.23 19.79 -9.73
CA SER A 675 -4.42 19.45 -10.52
C SER A 675 -4.01 18.58 -11.71
N ARG A 676 -4.81 17.56 -11.99
CA ARG A 676 -4.65 16.67 -13.16
C ARG A 676 -5.42 17.21 -14.38
N VAL A 677 -5.52 18.53 -14.47
CA VAL A 677 -6.23 19.22 -15.57
C VAL A 677 -5.58 18.97 -16.92
N HIS A 678 -6.41 18.79 -17.94
CA HIS A 678 -5.99 18.73 -19.34
C HIS A 678 -6.28 20.05 -20.06
N LYS A 679 -5.43 20.39 -21.04
CA LYS A 679 -5.57 21.60 -21.85
C LYS A 679 -6.92 21.61 -22.59
N GLY A 680 -7.67 22.73 -22.47
CA GLY A 680 -8.98 22.89 -23.09
C GLY A 680 -10.15 22.25 -22.33
N GLN A 681 -9.90 21.67 -21.15
CA GLN A 681 -10.95 21.15 -20.27
C GLN A 681 -11.81 22.30 -19.72
N PRO A 682 -13.13 22.14 -19.58
CA PRO A 682 -13.99 23.13 -18.94
C PRO A 682 -13.53 23.49 -17.52
N GLY A 683 -13.33 24.77 -17.25
CA GLY A 683 -12.82 25.22 -15.95
C GLY A 683 -11.31 25.04 -15.76
N GLU A 684 -10.53 24.88 -16.85
CA GLU A 684 -9.07 24.73 -16.82
C GLU A 684 -8.40 25.66 -15.80
N VAL A 685 -7.53 25.11 -14.96
CA VAL A 685 -6.73 25.81 -13.96
C VAL A 685 -5.25 25.49 -14.17
N ASP A 686 -4.37 26.23 -13.51
CA ASP A 686 -2.95 25.86 -13.54
C ASP A 686 -2.72 24.50 -12.85
N PRO A 687 -1.98 23.58 -13.46
CA PRO A 687 -1.77 22.24 -12.91
C PRO A 687 -0.92 22.23 -11.63
N VAL A 688 -0.08 23.25 -11.40
CA VAL A 688 0.79 23.37 -10.21
C VAL A 688 0.72 24.80 -9.69
N VAL A 689 0.08 24.99 -8.53
CA VAL A 689 -0.05 26.30 -7.88
C VAL A 689 0.62 26.26 -6.52
N PRO A 690 1.69 27.05 -6.26
CA PRO A 690 2.34 27.09 -4.95
C PRO A 690 1.33 27.50 -3.85
N VAL A 691 1.45 26.87 -2.69
CA VAL A 691 0.68 27.28 -1.51
C VAL A 691 1.04 28.72 -1.13
N ALA A 692 0.04 29.57 -0.96
CA ALA A 692 0.23 30.97 -0.63
C ALA A 692 1.13 31.14 0.62
N ALA A 693 2.05 32.12 0.58
CA ALA A 693 3.02 32.35 1.65
C ALA A 693 2.36 32.56 3.02
N ALA A 694 1.20 33.19 3.06
CA ALA A 694 0.43 33.39 4.30
C ALA A 694 0.03 32.05 4.95
N ARG A 695 -0.40 31.07 4.14
CA ARG A 695 -0.77 29.72 4.64
C ARG A 695 0.45 28.93 5.11
N GLN A 696 1.59 29.07 4.45
CA GLN A 696 2.84 28.43 4.88
C GLN A 696 3.33 29.02 6.22
N ARG A 697 3.22 30.34 6.40
CA ARG A 697 3.50 31.01 7.69
C ARG A 697 2.58 30.51 8.79
N GLU A 698 1.29 30.41 8.51
CA GLU A 698 0.28 29.91 9.44
C GLU A 698 0.56 28.44 9.85
N ALA A 699 0.96 27.59 8.93
CA ALA A 699 1.34 26.20 9.22
C ALA A 699 2.58 26.12 10.11
N LEU A 700 3.61 26.93 9.84
CA LEU A 700 4.81 26.97 10.68
C LEU A 700 4.51 27.53 12.07
N ASP A 701 3.69 28.56 12.18
CA ASP A 701 3.27 29.15 13.46
C ASP A 701 2.47 28.12 14.29
N PHE A 702 1.61 27.32 13.64
CA PHE A 702 0.91 26.19 14.28
C PHE A 702 1.88 25.14 14.82
N LEU A 703 2.85 24.67 14.00
CA LEU A 703 3.87 23.72 14.45
C LEU A 703 4.70 24.29 15.61
N SER A 704 5.04 25.58 15.55
CA SER A 704 5.78 26.27 16.61
C SER A 704 5.06 26.25 17.95
N GLN A 705 3.74 26.46 17.93
CA GLN A 705 2.90 26.56 19.13
C GLN A 705 2.45 25.19 19.66
N LYS A 706 2.14 24.25 18.77
CA LYS A 706 1.53 22.96 19.14
C LYS A 706 2.52 21.79 19.21
N VAL A 707 3.63 21.87 18.47
CA VAL A 707 4.61 20.78 18.46
C VAL A 707 5.88 21.15 19.24
N TRP A 708 6.48 22.33 18.95
CA TRP A 708 7.78 22.69 19.48
C TRP A 708 7.75 23.57 20.73
N ALA A 709 6.57 24.01 21.16
CA ALA A 709 6.44 24.72 22.42
C ALA A 709 6.78 23.80 23.62
N ALA A 710 7.31 24.40 24.68
CA ALA A 710 7.76 23.66 25.87
C ALA A 710 6.61 22.90 26.59
N ASP A 711 5.36 23.37 26.42
CA ASP A 711 4.16 22.85 27.06
C ASP A 711 3.22 22.08 26.10
N ALA A 712 3.67 21.84 24.87
CA ALA A 712 2.85 21.19 23.84
C ALA A 712 2.29 19.82 24.30
N PHE A 713 3.13 19.00 24.93
CA PHE A 713 2.78 17.66 25.41
C PHE A 713 2.64 17.56 26.94
N ASN A 714 2.33 18.65 27.62
CA ASN A 714 2.16 18.61 29.07
C ASN A 714 0.99 17.73 29.48
N ALA A 715 1.28 16.82 30.43
CA ALA A 715 0.30 16.00 31.16
C ALA A 715 0.47 16.23 32.66
N SER A 716 -0.60 15.99 33.45
CA SER A 716 -0.53 16.17 34.89
C SER A 716 0.39 15.09 35.51
N PRO A 717 1.18 15.43 36.58
CA PRO A 717 1.96 14.44 37.30
C PRO A 717 1.11 13.28 37.80
N LYS A 718 -0.12 13.53 38.21
CA LYS A 718 -1.07 12.51 38.64
C LYS A 718 -1.35 11.52 37.53
N LEU A 719 -1.64 11.98 36.30
CA LEU A 719 -1.87 11.11 35.14
C LEU A 719 -0.63 10.25 34.84
N LEU A 720 0.55 10.90 34.77
CA LEU A 720 1.79 10.18 34.43
C LEU A 720 2.10 9.02 35.40
N GLN A 721 1.80 9.20 36.69
CA GLN A 721 1.95 8.17 37.72
C GLN A 721 0.96 7.00 37.56
N ARG A 722 -0.12 7.18 36.79
CA ARG A 722 -1.19 6.19 36.60
C ARG A 722 -1.03 5.41 35.28
N LEU A 723 -0.12 5.80 34.41
CA LEU A 723 0.14 5.13 33.15
C LEU A 723 0.99 3.85 33.36
N SER A 724 0.30 2.77 33.76
CA SER A 724 0.92 1.49 34.11
C SER A 724 1.50 0.78 32.88
N PRO A 725 2.70 0.19 32.97
CA PRO A 725 3.24 -0.69 31.92
C PRO A 725 2.46 -2.01 31.85
N GLU A 726 2.63 -2.73 30.74
CA GLU A 726 2.20 -4.12 30.62
C GLU A 726 3.07 -5.02 31.51
N HIS A 727 2.48 -5.85 32.35
CA HIS A 727 3.17 -6.75 33.28
C HIS A 727 3.18 -8.22 32.82
N TRP A 728 2.39 -8.56 31.79
CA TRP A 728 2.38 -9.92 31.27
C TRP A 728 3.64 -10.18 30.43
N SER A 729 4.21 -11.37 30.59
CA SER A 729 5.38 -11.84 29.85
C SER A 729 5.11 -13.22 29.27
N HIS A 730 4.72 -13.23 28.02
CA HIS A 730 4.51 -14.44 27.21
C HIS A 730 4.63 -14.08 25.72
N TRP A 731 4.54 -15.06 24.83
CA TRP A 731 4.46 -14.78 23.38
C TRP A 731 3.34 -13.75 23.10
N GLY A 732 3.55 -12.84 22.15
CA GLY A 732 2.62 -11.74 21.85
C GLY A 732 2.63 -10.59 22.85
N THR A 733 3.50 -10.60 23.88
CA THR A 733 3.76 -9.43 24.75
C THR A 733 5.15 -8.87 24.52
N PRO A 734 5.44 -7.58 24.85
CA PRO A 734 6.81 -7.06 24.75
C PRO A 734 7.74 -7.83 25.68
N ASN A 735 9.00 -7.88 25.28
CA ASN A 735 10.05 -8.31 26.21
C ASN A 735 10.05 -7.40 27.45
N PRO A 736 9.73 -7.90 28.65
CA PRO A 736 9.63 -7.08 29.87
C PRO A 736 10.98 -6.44 30.25
N PHE A 737 12.11 -7.03 29.81
CA PHE A 737 13.44 -6.50 30.07
C PHE A 737 13.84 -5.33 29.12
N GLY A 738 13.08 -5.09 28.06
CA GLY A 738 13.25 -3.98 27.12
C GLY A 738 12.29 -2.81 27.33
N VAL A 739 11.28 -2.97 28.19
CA VAL A 739 10.23 -1.96 28.40
C VAL A 739 10.52 -1.15 29.66
N ARG A 740 10.52 0.16 29.54
CA ARG A 740 10.58 1.06 30.70
C ARG A 740 9.34 0.88 31.58
N ALA A 741 9.54 0.87 32.89
CA ALA A 741 8.43 0.79 33.85
C ALA A 741 7.61 2.10 33.92
N ASP A 742 8.23 3.24 33.57
CA ASP A 742 7.59 4.55 33.55
C ASP A 742 7.14 4.94 32.13
N TYR A 743 6.15 5.83 32.03
CA TYR A 743 5.71 6.40 30.75
C TYR A 743 6.66 7.51 30.30
N ALA A 744 7.46 7.23 29.29
CA ALA A 744 8.45 8.15 28.75
C ALA A 744 7.81 9.24 27.86
N LEU A 745 6.96 10.10 28.40
CA LEU A 745 6.28 11.16 27.64
C LEU A 745 7.28 12.10 26.97
N HIS A 746 8.40 12.43 27.62
CA HIS A 746 9.42 13.31 27.03
C HIS A 746 10.06 12.69 25.79
N ASP A 747 10.39 11.39 25.83
CA ASP A 747 10.97 10.68 24.67
C ASP A 747 9.97 10.63 23.51
N ARG A 748 8.69 10.34 23.78
CA ARG A 748 7.63 10.33 22.78
C ARG A 748 7.42 11.72 22.15
N ALA A 749 7.36 12.75 22.99
CA ALA A 749 7.27 14.14 22.50
C ALA A 749 8.46 14.49 21.61
N LEU A 750 9.68 14.13 22.02
CA LEU A 750 10.90 14.40 21.26
C LEU A 750 10.91 13.66 19.90
N VAL A 751 10.44 12.42 19.85
CA VAL A 751 10.30 11.67 18.59
C VAL A 751 9.42 12.44 17.60
N LEU A 752 8.23 12.87 18.03
CA LEU A 752 7.30 13.63 17.19
C LEU A 752 7.87 14.99 16.79
N GLN A 753 8.44 15.73 17.74
CA GLN A 753 9.07 17.03 17.49
C GLN A 753 10.20 16.94 16.48
N ALA A 754 11.07 15.95 16.64
CA ALA A 754 12.20 15.72 15.76
C ALA A 754 11.77 15.26 14.35
N ALA A 755 10.76 14.40 14.26
CA ALA A 755 10.18 13.96 12.98
C ALA A 755 9.63 15.15 12.17
N MET A 756 8.79 16.00 12.78
CA MET A 756 8.26 17.19 12.13
C MET A 756 9.36 18.19 11.73
N LEU A 757 10.39 18.32 12.57
CA LEU A 757 11.52 19.20 12.28
C LEU A 757 12.36 18.67 11.10
N ARG A 758 12.67 17.39 11.08
CA ARG A 758 13.38 16.74 9.94
C ARG A 758 12.58 16.91 8.64
N ALA A 759 11.27 16.63 8.70
CA ALA A 759 10.40 16.81 7.55
C ALA A 759 10.34 18.27 7.06
N SER A 760 10.34 19.26 7.98
CA SER A 760 10.37 20.70 7.65
C SER A 760 11.70 21.16 7.04
N LEU A 761 12.75 20.38 7.14
CA LEU A 761 14.09 20.66 6.58
C LEU A 761 14.47 19.67 5.44
N ALA A 762 13.53 18.87 4.97
CA ALA A 762 13.78 17.89 3.92
C ALA A 762 14.27 18.55 2.61
N PRO A 763 15.27 17.98 1.91
CA PRO A 763 15.83 18.56 0.69
C PRO A 763 14.77 18.88 -0.38
N ALA A 764 13.83 17.97 -0.61
CA ALA A 764 12.76 18.15 -1.60
C ALA A 764 11.86 19.36 -1.25
N LEU A 765 11.51 19.54 0.03
CA LEU A 765 10.73 20.67 0.51
C LEU A 765 11.48 22.00 0.28
N LEU A 766 12.76 22.07 0.66
CA LEU A 766 13.58 23.28 0.47
C LEU A 766 13.80 23.59 -1.03
N THR A 767 13.92 22.56 -1.86
CA THR A 767 14.01 22.73 -3.31
C THR A 767 12.72 23.32 -3.88
N ARG A 768 11.54 22.82 -3.47
CA ARG A 768 10.25 23.38 -3.90
C ARG A 768 10.07 24.84 -3.46
N MET A 769 10.50 25.20 -2.24
CA MET A 769 10.48 26.61 -1.80
C MET A 769 11.33 27.49 -2.73
N ARG A 770 12.54 27.04 -3.06
CA ARG A 770 13.43 27.77 -3.99
C ARG A 770 12.78 27.92 -5.38
N GLU A 771 12.22 26.84 -5.93
CA GLU A 771 11.53 26.91 -7.23
C GLU A 771 10.27 27.80 -7.18
N ALA A 772 9.58 27.86 -6.05
CA ALA A 772 8.42 28.76 -5.88
C ALA A 772 8.81 30.25 -5.93
N GLU A 773 10.04 30.62 -5.56
CA GLU A 773 10.55 32.00 -5.65
C GLU A 773 10.55 32.53 -7.09
N SER A 774 10.76 31.65 -8.10
CA SER A 774 10.69 32.00 -9.52
C SER A 774 9.26 32.10 -10.06
N ARG A 775 8.27 31.55 -9.36
CA ARG A 775 6.87 31.48 -9.78
C ARG A 775 5.99 32.58 -9.20
N SER A 776 6.39 33.18 -8.07
CA SER A 776 5.60 34.21 -7.39
C SER A 776 6.50 35.20 -6.66
N ALA A 777 6.24 36.50 -6.84
CA ALA A 777 6.92 37.57 -6.10
C ALA A 777 6.61 37.52 -4.60
N ASP A 778 5.41 37.05 -4.20
CA ASP A 778 5.00 36.83 -2.81
C ASP A 778 5.16 35.36 -2.42
N SER A 779 6.36 34.78 -2.66
CA SER A 779 6.69 33.43 -2.27
C SER A 779 7.17 33.34 -0.80
N TYR A 780 6.92 32.21 -0.16
CA TYR A 780 7.52 31.88 1.13
C TYR A 780 8.94 31.37 0.91
N ARG A 781 9.93 32.20 1.25
CA ARG A 781 11.32 32.00 0.87
C ARG A 781 12.07 31.07 1.82
N VAL A 782 13.06 30.36 1.29
CA VAL A 782 13.96 29.50 2.08
C VAL A 782 14.61 30.27 3.22
N ALA A 783 15.07 31.50 2.98
CA ALA A 783 15.66 32.35 4.02
C ALA A 783 14.67 32.69 5.15
N GLU A 784 13.40 33.03 4.81
CA GLU A 784 12.35 33.28 5.79
C GLU A 784 12.05 32.03 6.62
N HIS A 785 12.03 30.85 5.97
CA HIS A 785 11.78 29.58 6.64
C HIS A 785 12.81 29.28 7.72
N PHE A 786 14.11 29.40 7.41
CA PHE A 786 15.19 29.22 8.40
C PHE A 786 15.12 30.26 9.54
N ASP A 787 14.84 31.50 9.23
CA ASP A 787 14.70 32.57 10.25
C ASP A 787 13.54 32.28 11.20
N ARG A 788 12.38 31.88 10.68
CA ARG A 788 11.20 31.53 11.48
C ARG A 788 11.42 30.26 12.31
N LEU A 789 12.03 29.20 11.75
CA LEU A 789 12.41 28.00 12.52
C LEU A 789 13.37 28.34 13.66
N THR A 790 14.42 29.10 13.38
CA THR A 790 15.37 29.54 14.43
C THR A 790 14.67 30.38 15.50
N LYS A 791 13.75 31.28 15.10
CA LYS A 791 12.95 32.05 16.05
C LYS A 791 12.04 31.16 16.90
N ALA A 792 11.37 30.19 16.27
CA ALA A 792 10.48 29.25 16.96
C ALA A 792 11.20 28.39 18.00
N LEU A 793 12.40 27.93 17.66
CA LEU A 793 13.17 26.99 18.49
C LEU A 793 14.17 27.66 19.45
N TRP A 794 14.72 28.84 19.10
CA TRP A 794 15.78 29.51 19.85
C TRP A 794 15.42 30.97 20.21
N GLY A 795 14.16 31.37 20.03
CA GLY A 795 13.73 32.78 20.22
C GLY A 795 13.92 33.30 21.63
N GLU A 796 13.79 32.42 22.64
CA GLU A 796 13.99 32.78 24.05
C GLU A 796 15.46 33.00 24.42
N VAL A 797 16.41 32.38 23.69
CA VAL A 797 17.84 32.57 23.93
C VAL A 797 18.31 33.91 23.36
N GLY A 798 18.97 34.71 24.17
CA GLY A 798 19.39 36.06 23.83
C GLY A 798 18.35 37.14 24.12
N GLY A 799 17.19 36.77 24.70
CA GLY A 799 16.14 37.65 25.19
C GLY A 799 16.29 38.04 26.68
N LEU A 800 15.19 38.52 27.27
CA LEU A 800 15.15 38.81 28.71
C LEU A 800 15.29 37.54 29.55
N PRO A 801 15.85 37.60 30.77
CA PRO A 801 15.98 36.44 31.66
C PRO A 801 14.65 35.68 31.91
N THR A 802 13.54 36.39 31.96
CA THR A 802 12.20 35.79 32.11
C THR A 802 11.79 34.92 30.94
N ALA A 803 12.33 35.13 29.75
CA ALA A 803 12.07 34.32 28.57
C ALA A 803 12.75 32.93 28.63
N LEU A 804 13.71 32.75 29.56
CA LEU A 804 14.48 31.48 29.71
C LEU A 804 13.76 30.44 30.57
N LYS A 805 12.61 30.76 31.20
CA LYS A 805 11.83 29.82 32.02
C LYS A 805 11.55 28.48 31.34
N PRO A 806 11.20 28.40 30.04
CA PRO A 806 11.02 27.11 29.37
C PRO A 806 12.26 26.22 29.36
N LEU A 807 13.46 26.80 29.22
CA LEU A 807 14.72 26.06 29.25
C LEU A 807 15.09 25.54 30.64
N GLU A 808 14.77 26.28 31.69
CA GLU A 808 14.97 25.83 33.07
C GLU A 808 14.00 24.70 33.44
N GLY A 809 12.74 24.79 32.99
CA GLY A 809 11.66 23.91 33.40
C GLY A 809 11.56 22.58 32.66
N THR A 810 12.03 22.48 31.40
CA THR A 810 11.81 21.28 30.58
C THR A 810 13.05 20.80 29.84
N SER A 811 13.33 19.48 29.89
CA SER A 811 14.40 18.87 29.08
C SER A 811 14.02 18.78 27.59
N THR A 812 12.77 18.52 27.26
CA THR A 812 12.28 18.43 25.85
C THR A 812 12.60 19.70 25.06
N ARG A 813 12.48 20.88 25.67
CA ARG A 813 12.81 22.14 24.99
C ARG A 813 14.30 22.22 24.67
N ARG A 814 15.17 21.83 25.62
CA ARG A 814 16.61 21.80 25.40
C ARG A 814 17.02 20.73 24.38
N GLU A 815 16.31 19.60 24.35
CA GLU A 815 16.59 18.50 23.42
C GLU A 815 16.22 18.84 21.99
N ILE A 816 15.04 19.41 21.74
CA ILE A 816 14.68 19.80 20.37
C ILE A 816 15.58 20.92 19.82
N GLN A 817 16.09 21.80 20.69
CA GLN A 817 17.11 22.78 20.30
C GLN A 817 18.42 22.10 19.86
N ARG A 818 18.85 21.05 20.55
CA ARG A 818 20.03 20.25 20.14
C ARG A 818 19.78 19.54 18.82
N VAL A 819 18.61 18.92 18.66
CA VAL A 819 18.23 18.28 17.39
C VAL A 819 18.28 19.28 16.23
N TYR A 820 17.80 20.51 16.42
CA TYR A 820 17.87 21.54 15.38
C TYR A 820 19.32 21.92 15.02
N VAL A 821 20.18 22.13 16.03
CA VAL A 821 21.60 22.38 15.79
C VAL A 821 22.25 21.23 15.02
N ASP A 822 21.95 19.97 15.39
CA ASP A 822 22.49 18.80 14.72
C ASP A 822 21.98 18.68 13.27
N GLN A 823 20.70 19.01 12.98
CA GLN A 823 20.18 19.06 11.60
C GLN A 823 20.90 20.13 10.76
N LEU A 824 21.09 21.35 11.29
CA LEU A 824 21.84 22.41 10.61
C LEU A 824 23.32 22.01 10.41
N ALA A 825 23.94 21.38 11.42
CA ALA A 825 25.30 20.88 11.34
C ALA A 825 25.45 19.82 10.25
N ASN A 826 24.56 18.84 10.20
CA ASN A 826 24.55 17.80 9.16
C ASN A 826 24.36 18.40 7.75
N MET A 827 23.52 19.44 7.62
CA MET A 827 23.31 20.10 6.33
C MET A 827 24.58 20.75 5.77
N ILE A 828 25.50 21.21 6.62
CA ILE A 828 26.78 21.82 6.19
C ILE A 828 27.94 20.82 6.09
N THR A 829 27.90 19.71 6.86
CA THR A 829 29.04 18.74 6.93
C THR A 829 28.80 17.48 6.09
N SER A 830 27.56 17.02 6.00
CA SER A 830 27.13 15.80 5.30
C SER A 830 25.74 16.00 4.70
N PRO A 831 25.57 16.93 3.75
CA PRO A 831 24.26 17.25 3.20
C PRO A 831 23.62 16.02 2.54
N MET A 832 22.32 15.84 2.75
CA MET A 832 21.56 14.84 2.01
C MET A 832 21.54 15.17 0.51
N PRO A 833 21.53 14.16 -0.37
CA PRO A 833 21.38 14.40 -1.81
C PRO A 833 20.18 15.29 -2.12
N GLY A 834 20.37 16.27 -3.03
CA GLY A 834 19.30 17.23 -3.40
C GLY A 834 19.15 18.43 -2.45
N THR A 835 19.96 18.56 -1.39
CA THR A 835 19.95 19.76 -0.55
C THR A 835 20.41 20.98 -1.34
N PRO A 836 19.61 22.07 -1.47
CA PRO A 836 20.02 23.29 -2.16
C PRO A 836 21.24 23.96 -1.50
N ASP A 837 22.18 24.48 -2.31
CA ASP A 837 23.37 25.15 -1.77
C ASP A 837 23.03 26.37 -0.93
N ASP A 838 22.02 27.16 -1.34
CA ASP A 838 21.52 28.30 -0.54
C ASP A 838 21.05 27.86 0.84
N ALA A 839 20.39 26.70 0.96
CA ALA A 839 19.97 26.15 2.24
C ALA A 839 21.18 25.81 3.13
N ARG A 840 22.30 25.32 2.56
CA ARG A 840 23.54 25.09 3.30
C ARG A 840 24.15 26.38 3.82
N GLY A 841 24.17 27.44 2.97
CA GLY A 841 24.62 28.78 3.37
C GLY A 841 23.76 29.36 4.51
N LEU A 842 22.44 29.22 4.43
CA LEU A 842 21.49 29.65 5.45
C LEU A 842 21.64 28.83 6.74
N ALA A 843 21.84 27.52 6.66
CA ALA A 843 22.10 26.70 7.83
C ALA A 843 23.35 27.17 8.60
N ARG A 844 24.46 27.49 7.87
CA ARG A 844 25.66 28.07 8.44
C ARG A 844 25.36 29.41 9.14
N LEU A 845 24.61 30.30 8.52
CA LEU A 845 24.21 31.59 9.08
C LEU A 845 23.41 31.40 10.36
N GLN A 846 22.45 30.45 10.39
CA GLN A 846 21.66 30.20 11.60
C GLN A 846 22.51 29.63 12.74
N LEU A 847 23.45 28.73 12.47
CA LEU A 847 24.39 28.24 13.48
C LEU A 847 25.20 29.39 14.10
N GLN A 848 25.71 30.34 13.31
CA GLN A 848 26.42 31.52 13.79
C GLN A 848 25.51 32.40 14.67
N ARG A 849 24.26 32.62 14.26
CA ARG A 849 23.26 33.38 15.04
C ARG A 849 22.97 32.70 16.38
N ILE A 850 22.82 31.36 16.38
CA ILE A 850 22.60 30.57 17.61
C ILE A 850 23.79 30.71 18.54
N ASP A 851 25.06 30.57 18.06
CA ASP A 851 26.25 30.77 18.89
C ASP A 851 26.28 32.16 19.53
N GLY A 852 25.99 33.22 18.74
CA GLY A 852 25.94 34.59 19.25
C GLY A 852 24.85 34.81 20.30
N ARG A 853 23.66 34.17 20.16
CA ARG A 853 22.61 34.21 21.17
C ARG A 853 23.04 33.53 22.46
N CYS A 854 23.59 32.31 22.35
CA CYS A 854 24.11 31.55 23.49
C CYS A 854 25.23 32.32 24.24
N ALA A 855 26.17 32.91 23.49
CA ALA A 855 27.23 33.73 24.08
C ALA A 855 26.72 34.89 24.95
N ARG A 856 25.72 35.63 24.43
CA ARG A 856 25.08 36.74 25.18
C ARG A 856 24.32 36.21 26.39
N THR A 857 23.58 35.12 26.28
CA THR A 857 22.79 34.58 27.38
C THR A 857 23.64 34.05 28.51
N LEU A 858 24.84 33.47 28.22
CA LEU A 858 25.78 33.00 29.21
C LEU A 858 26.37 34.08 30.12
N LEU A 859 26.18 35.37 29.74
CA LEU A 859 26.56 36.51 30.57
C LEU A 859 25.53 36.76 31.70
N VAL A 860 24.35 36.14 31.68
CA VAL A 860 23.34 36.29 32.72
C VAL A 860 23.81 35.57 34.00
N PRO A 861 24.01 36.25 35.14
CA PRO A 861 24.55 35.64 36.35
C PRO A 861 23.64 34.60 36.98
N THR A 862 22.32 34.68 36.79
CA THR A 862 21.28 33.88 37.45
C THR A 862 20.84 32.68 36.66
N LEU A 863 21.62 32.21 35.66
CA LEU A 863 21.30 30.99 34.92
C LEU A 863 21.44 29.76 35.82
N GLY A 864 20.41 28.91 35.80
CA GLY A 864 20.49 27.58 36.38
C GLY A 864 21.48 26.68 35.64
N ASP A 865 21.95 25.64 36.31
CA ASP A 865 23.00 24.75 35.80
C ASP A 865 22.57 24.02 34.51
N ASN A 866 21.32 23.57 34.41
CA ASN A 866 20.82 22.89 33.22
C ASN A 866 20.82 23.80 31.97
N THR A 867 20.42 25.05 32.11
CA THR A 867 20.44 26.03 31.01
C THR A 867 21.86 26.41 30.66
N ARG A 868 22.71 26.64 31.65
CA ARG A 868 24.14 26.95 31.42
C ARG A 868 24.86 25.82 30.70
N ALA A 869 24.68 24.56 31.15
CA ALA A 869 25.29 23.36 30.54
C ALA A 869 24.77 23.21 29.09
N HIS A 870 23.47 23.36 28.86
CA HIS A 870 22.87 23.28 27.53
C HIS A 870 23.45 24.32 26.55
N LEU A 871 23.57 25.58 26.97
CA LEU A 871 24.10 26.65 26.12
C LEU A 871 25.59 26.47 25.82
N LEU A 872 26.38 25.99 26.79
CA LEU A 872 27.79 25.64 26.55
C LEU A 872 27.96 24.50 25.58
N GLU A 873 27.18 23.43 25.73
CA GLU A 873 27.19 22.27 24.82
C GLU A 873 26.72 22.66 23.41
N ALA A 874 25.67 23.45 23.28
CA ALA A 874 25.18 23.96 21.98
C ALA A 874 26.29 24.75 21.27
N ARG A 875 26.97 25.64 21.97
CA ARG A 875 28.12 26.40 21.41
C ARG A 875 29.26 25.50 20.96
N ALA A 876 29.59 24.48 21.74
CA ALA A 876 30.63 23.53 21.38
C ALA A 876 30.28 22.73 20.12
N ARG A 877 28.99 22.30 19.95
CA ARG A 877 28.50 21.64 18.74
C ARG A 877 28.56 22.55 17.54
N VAL A 878 28.05 23.80 17.66
CA VAL A 878 28.09 24.79 16.59
C VAL A 878 29.53 25.04 16.12
N LYS A 879 30.47 25.26 17.01
CA LYS A 879 31.86 25.50 16.64
C LYS A 879 32.46 24.32 15.87
N ARG A 880 32.34 23.09 16.38
CA ARG A 880 32.78 21.88 15.67
C ARG A 880 32.17 21.77 14.23
N ALA A 881 30.87 22.04 14.13
CA ALA A 881 30.19 22.00 12.83
C ALA A 881 30.72 23.04 11.84
N LEU A 882 30.92 24.29 12.29
CA LEU A 882 31.44 25.37 11.44
C LEU A 882 32.88 25.11 10.99
N GLU A 883 33.72 24.54 11.86
CA GLU A 883 35.10 24.13 11.56
C GLU A 883 35.13 22.97 10.56
N ALA A 884 34.37 21.92 10.79
CA ALA A 884 34.29 20.77 9.90
C ALA A 884 33.66 21.16 8.53
N GLY A 885 32.63 21.99 8.51
CA GLY A 885 31.99 22.46 7.27
C GLY A 885 32.92 23.30 6.40
N SER A 886 33.86 24.05 6.97
CA SER A 886 34.85 24.80 6.18
C SER A 886 35.87 23.92 5.49
N GLN A 887 36.14 22.71 6.02
CA GLN A 887 37.06 21.73 5.38
C GLN A 887 36.39 20.97 4.21
N VAL A 888 35.07 20.77 4.25
CA VAL A 888 34.30 20.09 3.21
C VAL A 888 34.15 20.95 1.94
N GLU A 889 34.09 22.26 2.08
CA GLU A 889 33.97 23.21 0.94
C GLU A 889 35.22 23.26 0.05
N THR A 890 36.34 22.75 0.47
CA THR A 890 37.58 22.72 -0.33
C THR A 890 37.68 21.51 -1.28
N ALA A 891 36.75 20.56 -1.21
CA ALA A 891 36.71 19.45 -2.16
C ALA A 891 36.11 19.92 -3.50
N PRO A 892 36.76 19.64 -4.65
CA PRO A 892 36.25 20.07 -5.95
C PRO A 892 34.90 19.41 -6.25
N LEU A 893 33.96 20.19 -6.78
CA LEU A 893 32.74 19.71 -7.36
C LEU A 893 33.03 18.61 -8.39
N ARG A 894 32.69 17.36 -8.08
CA ARG A 894 32.77 16.23 -9.01
C ARG A 894 31.43 16.02 -9.71
#